data_caffaaa023c8474870a9db065cef533d
#
_entry.id   caffaaa023c8474870a9db065cef533d
#
_cell.length_a   1.000
_cell.length_b   1.000
_cell.length_c   1.000
_cell.angle_alpha   90.00
_cell.angle_beta   90.00
_cell.angle_gamma   90.00
#
_symmetry.space_group_name_H-M   'P 1'
#
loop_
_entity.id
_entity.type
_entity.pdbx_description
1 polymer ?
#
loop_
_entity_poly.entity_id
_entity_poly.type
_entity_poly.pdbx_seq_one_letter_code
_entity_poly.pdbx_strand_id
1 'polypeptide(L)'
;MVEKDSYGAESIKVLEGLGGVRKRPAMYIGSTGKEGLHHLVYEVVDNSVDEALAGFCKNILVTINKDGSVTVDDDGRGIPVDIHPQYKIPACEVALTKLHAGGKFDKKSYVISGGLHGVGVSCVNALSKRLILEIKRDGKIYSQEYSRGEVKTKLKIIGNAGKDETGTKITFWPDEQIFSMLDFDYKFLENRFREIAFLNTGLKINLVDENKNKSEEFFSTGGLVEFVKSINKSKEPLFAKPIYFKKEMENVMIEISIQYISGYQENIFGFVNTINTVEGGTHISGFKTALTRVINDYVKKKNLLKGEEGLSGEDVREGLTAIVSIKIPEPQFEGQTKTKLGNSEVKGFVDSVVTSLLAEFFEENPIIAKNIITKCLDAAKARLAAKKARELVRRKSVFGFGGLPGKLADCSSKKSEETELYIVEGESAGGCFSGDTKVALADGRNLSFKKLVEEYKQGNENFCYTINNNGTIGIEKIENPRITKENSEVIKIILDNDEEIICTPDHKFMLRDGSYKEAKDLTKNDSLMPLYKKISKIGGRITIEGYEMIFDSLTQKWIFTHMLSDEYNLKNGIYSKEQGNHKHHIDFNKLNNNPLNIIRLSKEEHLILHTENLSKTLHRGDIKQKAREAHQNAEYKEKIKQ
;
A
#
# COMPACT_ATOMS: atom_id res chain seq x y z
N MET A 1 0.84 -36.05 -30.31
CA MET A 1 2.29 -35.79 -30.36
C MET A 1 2.45 -34.29 -30.17
N VAL A 2 2.93 -33.83 -29.04
CA VAL A 2 3.28 -32.43 -28.83
C VAL A 2 4.63 -32.25 -29.51
N GLU A 3 4.67 -31.44 -30.57
CA GLU A 3 5.94 -31.02 -31.17
C GLU A 3 6.80 -30.41 -30.06
N LYS A 4 7.97 -31.00 -29.84
CA LYS A 4 9.01 -30.39 -29.01
C LYS A 4 9.49 -29.17 -29.77
N ASP A 5 8.97 -27.99 -29.41
CA ASP A 5 9.59 -26.73 -29.79
C ASP A 5 11.04 -26.77 -29.30
N SER A 6 11.97 -26.93 -30.26
CA SER A 6 13.40 -26.92 -29.98
C SER A 6 13.79 -25.49 -29.62
N TYR A 7 14.07 -25.25 -28.33
CA TYR A 7 14.69 -24.00 -27.87
C TYR A 7 16.11 -23.93 -28.45
N GLY A 8 16.25 -23.30 -29.59
CA GLY A 8 17.51 -23.12 -30.30
C GLY A 8 17.89 -21.64 -30.45
N ALA A 9 19.00 -21.37 -31.09
CA ALA A 9 19.50 -19.99 -31.33
C ALA A 9 18.46 -19.11 -32.04
N GLU A 10 17.62 -19.67 -32.89
CA GLU A 10 16.52 -18.98 -33.58
C GLU A 10 15.42 -18.47 -32.63
N SER A 11 15.32 -19.04 -31.43
CA SER A 11 14.38 -18.60 -30.40
C SER A 11 14.84 -17.32 -29.68
N ILE A 12 16.11 -16.94 -29.82
CA ILE A 12 16.70 -15.74 -29.24
C ILE A 12 16.44 -14.57 -30.19
N LYS A 13 15.44 -13.75 -29.85
CA LYS A 13 15.09 -12.54 -30.62
C LYS A 13 15.75 -11.31 -30.01
N VAL A 14 16.54 -10.61 -30.80
CA VAL A 14 17.08 -9.28 -30.46
C VAL A 14 16.06 -8.23 -30.92
N LEU A 15 15.61 -7.40 -30.01
CA LEU A 15 14.72 -6.27 -30.31
C LEU A 15 15.58 -5.01 -30.45
N GLU A 16 15.73 -4.52 -31.67
CA GLU A 16 16.49 -3.30 -31.94
C GLU A 16 15.66 -2.02 -31.68
N GLY A 17 16.35 -0.94 -31.34
CA GLY A 17 15.76 0.39 -31.16
C GLY A 17 14.67 0.43 -30.08
N LEU A 18 13.55 1.07 -30.38
CA LEU A 18 12.42 1.24 -29.47
C LEU A 18 11.43 0.06 -29.45
N GLY A 19 11.67 -0.98 -30.24
CA GLY A 19 10.85 -2.19 -30.29
C GLY A 19 10.78 -2.93 -28.94
N GLY A 20 11.88 -2.90 -28.16
CA GLY A 20 11.94 -3.46 -26.80
C GLY A 20 10.98 -2.75 -25.85
N VAL A 21 10.87 -1.42 -25.92
CA VAL A 21 9.97 -0.61 -25.11
C VAL A 21 8.51 -0.99 -25.37
N ARG A 22 8.13 -1.07 -26.65
CA ARG A 22 6.76 -1.48 -27.04
C ARG A 22 6.41 -2.91 -26.64
N LYS A 23 7.39 -3.82 -26.70
CA LYS A 23 7.20 -5.24 -26.32
C LYS A 23 7.06 -5.44 -24.81
N ARG A 24 7.75 -4.64 -24.00
CA ARG A 24 7.79 -4.74 -22.55
C ARG A 24 7.66 -3.35 -21.89
N PRO A 25 6.54 -2.64 -22.11
CA PRO A 25 6.40 -1.25 -21.62
C PRO A 25 6.51 -1.13 -20.09
N ALA A 26 6.02 -2.11 -19.36
CA ALA A 26 6.08 -2.11 -17.89
C ALA A 26 7.51 -2.06 -17.32
N MET A 27 8.54 -2.48 -18.05
CA MET A 27 9.94 -2.34 -17.61
C MET A 27 10.39 -0.87 -17.56
N TYR A 28 9.75 0.01 -18.33
CA TYR A 28 10.13 1.42 -18.47
C TYR A 28 9.18 2.37 -17.74
N ILE A 29 7.90 2.07 -17.71
CA ILE A 29 6.85 2.94 -17.13
C ILE A 29 6.09 2.29 -15.96
N GLY A 30 6.55 1.13 -15.46
CA GLY A 30 5.98 0.42 -14.31
C GLY A 30 4.70 -0.37 -14.62
N SER A 31 3.76 0.18 -15.35
CA SER A 31 2.51 -0.50 -15.73
C SER A 31 1.97 0.03 -17.07
N THR A 32 0.96 -0.65 -17.64
CA THR A 32 0.20 -0.15 -18.80
C THR A 32 -1.21 0.32 -18.42
N GLY A 33 -1.48 0.42 -17.13
CA GLY A 33 -2.71 0.98 -16.59
C GLY A 33 -2.62 2.49 -16.34
N LYS A 34 -3.48 2.99 -15.45
CA LYS A 34 -3.59 4.42 -15.12
C LYS A 34 -2.25 5.04 -14.73
N GLU A 35 -1.48 4.40 -13.86
CA GLU A 35 -0.19 4.91 -13.38
C GLU A 35 0.83 5.05 -14.51
N GLY A 36 0.96 4.02 -15.37
CA GLY A 36 1.88 4.06 -16.50
C GLY A 36 1.47 5.08 -17.57
N LEU A 37 0.16 5.30 -17.79
CA LEU A 37 -0.31 6.35 -18.68
C LEU A 37 0.16 7.74 -18.20
N HIS A 38 -0.02 8.04 -16.90
CA HIS A 38 0.40 9.31 -16.31
C HIS A 38 1.92 9.44 -16.24
N HIS A 39 2.64 8.31 -16.16
CA HIS A 39 4.09 8.31 -16.18
C HIS A 39 4.66 8.91 -17.49
N LEU A 40 3.96 8.75 -18.63
CA LEU A 40 4.35 9.42 -19.86
C LEU A 40 4.41 10.95 -19.72
N VAL A 41 3.42 11.54 -19.03
CA VAL A 41 3.40 12.98 -18.75
C VAL A 41 4.57 13.35 -17.83
N TYR A 42 4.83 12.54 -16.80
CA TYR A 42 5.93 12.77 -15.86
C TYR A 42 7.29 12.77 -16.57
N GLU A 43 7.55 11.84 -17.47
CA GLU A 43 8.82 11.78 -18.19
C GLU A 43 9.07 13.01 -19.08
N VAL A 44 8.02 13.62 -19.62
CA VAL A 44 8.15 14.87 -20.39
C VAL A 44 8.33 16.06 -19.45
N VAL A 45 7.50 16.17 -18.40
CA VAL A 45 7.58 17.28 -17.43
C VAL A 45 8.89 17.24 -16.65
N ASP A 46 9.40 16.06 -16.27
CA ASP A 46 10.68 15.92 -15.57
C ASP A 46 11.86 16.43 -16.42
N ASN A 47 11.77 16.38 -17.76
CA ASN A 47 12.77 17.02 -18.62
C ASN A 47 12.73 18.55 -18.52
N SER A 48 11.54 19.14 -18.48
CA SER A 48 11.37 20.59 -18.28
C SER A 48 11.81 21.01 -16.87
N VAL A 49 11.56 20.16 -15.85
CA VAL A 49 12.04 20.37 -14.48
C VAL A 49 13.57 20.29 -14.41
N ASP A 50 14.21 19.42 -15.17
CA ASP A 50 15.68 19.38 -15.26
C ASP A 50 16.26 20.66 -15.86
N GLU A 51 15.58 21.28 -16.84
CA GLU A 51 15.93 22.62 -17.33
C GLU A 51 15.76 23.69 -16.22
N ALA A 52 14.71 23.55 -15.38
CA ALA A 52 14.52 24.45 -14.24
C ALA A 52 15.61 24.28 -13.17
N LEU A 53 16.00 23.02 -12.86
CA LEU A 53 17.11 22.73 -11.96
C LEU A 53 18.46 23.29 -12.48
N ALA A 54 18.63 23.29 -13.79
CA ALA A 54 19.78 23.91 -14.44
C ALA A 54 19.68 25.46 -14.54
N GLY A 55 18.55 26.05 -14.12
CA GLY A 55 18.33 27.50 -14.07
C GLY A 55 17.82 28.14 -15.37
N PHE A 56 17.39 27.34 -16.35
CA PHE A 56 17.00 27.80 -17.68
C PHE A 56 15.49 27.82 -17.93
N CYS A 57 14.68 27.13 -17.12
CA CYS A 57 13.22 27.09 -17.25
C CYS A 57 12.54 27.70 -16.01
N LYS A 58 11.50 28.49 -16.25
CA LYS A 58 10.68 29.13 -15.20
C LYS A 58 9.20 28.83 -15.34
N ASN A 59 8.75 28.48 -16.54
CA ASN A 59 7.34 28.24 -16.83
C ASN A 59 7.18 26.90 -17.58
N ILE A 60 6.27 26.07 -17.10
CA ILE A 60 5.84 24.83 -17.75
C ILE A 60 4.32 24.88 -17.91
N LEU A 61 3.83 24.67 -19.11
CA LEU A 61 2.41 24.53 -19.41
C LEU A 61 2.11 23.10 -19.80
N VAL A 62 1.20 22.45 -19.08
CA VAL A 62 0.70 21.11 -19.38
C VAL A 62 -0.76 21.20 -19.74
N THR A 63 -1.12 20.74 -20.94
CA THR A 63 -2.50 20.78 -21.43
C THR A 63 -3.00 19.36 -21.76
N ILE A 64 -4.09 18.95 -21.15
CA ILE A 64 -4.86 17.79 -21.55
C ILE A 64 -5.83 18.26 -22.63
N ASN A 65 -5.52 17.92 -23.88
CA ASN A 65 -6.27 18.41 -25.04
C ASN A 65 -7.58 17.62 -25.26
N LYS A 66 -8.52 18.23 -25.99
CA LYS A 66 -9.84 17.62 -26.30
C LYS A 66 -9.73 16.34 -27.13
N ASP A 67 -8.67 16.20 -27.91
CA ASP A 67 -8.44 15.04 -28.78
C ASP A 67 -7.73 13.86 -28.09
N GLY A 68 -7.61 13.92 -26.76
CA GLY A 68 -6.99 12.87 -25.93
C GLY A 68 -5.46 12.91 -25.91
N SER A 69 -4.84 13.92 -26.52
CA SER A 69 -3.40 14.15 -26.40
C SER A 69 -3.05 14.95 -25.16
N VAL A 70 -1.76 14.94 -24.79
CA VAL A 70 -1.19 15.85 -23.81
C VAL A 70 -0.08 16.68 -24.46
N THR A 71 -0.13 17.97 -24.18
CA THR A 71 0.93 18.92 -24.58
C THR A 71 1.69 19.36 -23.34
N VAL A 72 3.02 19.31 -23.39
CA VAL A 72 3.92 19.93 -22.40
C VAL A 72 4.76 20.96 -23.14
N ASP A 73 4.71 22.20 -22.71
CA ASP A 73 5.42 23.35 -23.29
C ASP A 73 6.24 24.03 -22.19
N ASP A 74 7.55 24.16 -22.38
CA ASP A 74 8.47 24.81 -21.45
C ASP A 74 9.24 25.98 -22.09
N ASP A 75 9.73 26.86 -21.25
CA ASP A 75 10.59 28.00 -21.64
C ASP A 75 12.09 27.71 -21.38
N GLY A 76 12.51 26.44 -21.39
CA GLY A 76 13.90 26.03 -21.27
C GLY A 76 14.76 26.39 -22.50
N ARG A 77 15.98 25.84 -22.57
CA ARG A 77 16.93 26.15 -23.69
C ARG A 77 16.50 25.58 -25.04
N GLY A 78 15.51 24.69 -25.07
CA GLY A 78 15.15 23.92 -26.26
C GLY A 78 16.16 22.80 -26.56
N ILE A 79 15.65 21.60 -26.93
CA ILE A 79 16.52 20.48 -27.30
C ILE A 79 17.40 20.86 -28.48
N PRO A 80 18.74 20.52 -28.51
CA PRO A 80 19.63 20.84 -29.60
C PRO A 80 19.12 20.27 -30.93
N VAL A 81 19.17 21.09 -31.98
CA VAL A 81 18.70 20.77 -33.35
C VAL A 81 19.84 20.48 -34.31
N ASP A 82 21.09 20.72 -33.88
CA ASP A 82 22.30 20.50 -34.66
C ASP A 82 22.46 19.02 -35.02
N ILE A 83 23.20 18.74 -36.08
CA ILE A 83 23.51 17.39 -36.52
C ILE A 83 24.46 16.71 -35.51
N HIS A 84 24.01 15.60 -34.95
CA HIS A 84 24.81 14.82 -34.00
C HIS A 84 26.08 14.27 -34.70
N PRO A 85 27.27 14.46 -34.15
CA PRO A 85 28.52 14.08 -34.82
C PRO A 85 28.61 12.62 -35.22
N GLN A 86 28.14 11.70 -34.36
CA GLN A 86 28.22 10.28 -34.57
C GLN A 86 27.07 9.75 -35.45
N TYR A 87 25.83 10.16 -35.19
CA TYR A 87 24.63 9.56 -35.83
C TYR A 87 24.27 10.25 -37.15
N LYS A 88 24.83 11.45 -37.45
CA LYS A 88 24.58 12.23 -38.68
C LYS A 88 23.10 12.60 -38.90
N ILE A 89 22.30 12.63 -37.83
CA ILE A 89 20.92 13.11 -37.79
C ILE A 89 20.79 14.18 -36.71
N PRO A 90 19.68 14.95 -36.67
CA PRO A 90 19.48 15.97 -35.65
C PRO A 90 19.58 15.41 -34.23
N ALA A 91 20.18 16.15 -33.30
CA ALA A 91 20.36 15.69 -31.91
C ALA A 91 19.03 15.44 -31.22
N CYS A 92 17.99 16.25 -31.50
CA CYS A 92 16.63 16.03 -31.01
C CYS A 92 16.05 14.68 -31.49
N GLU A 93 16.33 14.29 -32.76
CA GLU A 93 15.92 13.00 -33.28
C GLU A 93 16.65 11.85 -32.58
N VAL A 94 17.94 11.98 -32.27
CA VAL A 94 18.70 11.00 -31.48
C VAL A 94 18.07 10.85 -30.11
N ALA A 95 17.74 11.95 -29.41
CA ALA A 95 17.14 11.91 -28.07
C ALA A 95 15.77 11.22 -28.04
N LEU A 96 14.98 11.33 -29.12
CA LEU A 96 13.64 10.74 -29.17
C LEU A 96 13.61 9.31 -29.73
N THR A 97 14.65 8.86 -30.47
CA THR A 97 14.62 7.56 -31.17
C THR A 97 15.66 6.56 -30.69
N LYS A 98 16.63 6.98 -29.88
CA LYS A 98 17.66 6.09 -29.34
C LYS A 98 17.51 5.99 -27.82
N LEU A 99 17.59 4.75 -27.30
CA LEU A 99 17.71 4.51 -25.87
C LEU A 99 19.13 4.87 -25.42
N HIS A 100 19.23 5.32 -24.17
CA HIS A 100 20.49 5.73 -23.56
C HIS A 100 21.20 6.86 -24.32
N ALA A 101 20.39 7.80 -24.86
CA ALA A 101 20.85 8.99 -25.53
C ALA A 101 20.29 10.24 -24.82
N GLY A 102 21.14 11.25 -24.61
CA GLY A 102 20.72 12.51 -23.99
C GLY A 102 21.87 13.35 -23.47
N GLY A 103 21.68 14.65 -23.37
CA GLY A 103 22.67 15.61 -22.88
C GLY A 103 22.97 15.51 -21.38
N LYS A 104 22.21 14.72 -20.64
CA LYS A 104 22.35 14.54 -19.18
C LYS A 104 23.50 13.59 -18.79
N PHE A 105 24.10 12.90 -19.77
CA PHE A 105 25.35 12.16 -19.56
C PHE A 105 26.59 13.08 -19.50
N ASP A 106 26.44 14.32 -19.96
CA ASP A 106 27.53 15.35 -19.87
C ASP A 106 27.30 16.22 -18.62
N LYS A 107 28.16 16.04 -17.62
CA LYS A 107 28.17 16.82 -16.36
C LYS A 107 28.33 18.33 -16.53
N LYS A 108 28.85 18.78 -17.70
CA LYS A 108 28.97 20.20 -17.98
C LYS A 108 27.62 20.85 -18.31
N SER A 109 26.71 20.08 -18.89
CA SER A 109 25.40 20.58 -19.30
C SER A 109 24.34 20.50 -18.19
N TYR A 110 24.42 19.47 -17.32
CA TYR A 110 23.53 19.27 -16.17
C TYR A 110 24.32 18.72 -14.98
N VAL A 111 24.50 19.56 -13.97
CA VAL A 111 25.16 19.13 -12.71
C VAL A 111 24.22 18.28 -11.88
N ILE A 112 22.93 18.63 -11.84
CA ILE A 112 21.88 17.93 -11.11
C ILE A 112 20.73 17.69 -12.08
N SER A 113 20.27 16.45 -12.22
CA SER A 113 19.10 16.10 -13.02
C SER A 113 18.36 14.90 -12.41
N GLY A 114 17.07 14.84 -12.67
CA GLY A 114 16.24 13.66 -12.36
C GLY A 114 16.33 12.59 -13.44
N GLY A 115 16.53 13.00 -14.70
CA GLY A 115 16.67 12.11 -15.83
C GLY A 115 18.11 11.62 -16.00
N LEU A 116 18.37 10.33 -15.71
CA LEU A 116 19.72 9.74 -15.70
C LEU A 116 19.96 8.71 -16.80
N HIS A 117 18.90 8.04 -17.22
CA HIS A 117 19.03 6.86 -18.07
C HIS A 117 18.96 7.15 -19.58
N GLY A 118 18.58 8.37 -19.97
CA GLY A 118 18.41 8.75 -21.37
C GLY A 118 17.36 7.90 -22.11
N VAL A 119 16.27 7.53 -21.39
CA VAL A 119 15.21 6.69 -21.96
C VAL A 119 13.81 7.31 -21.86
N GLY A 120 13.58 8.31 -21.02
CA GLY A 120 12.25 8.84 -20.72
C GLY A 120 11.47 9.29 -21.95
N VAL A 121 11.96 10.32 -22.65
CA VAL A 121 11.26 10.87 -23.82
C VAL A 121 11.20 9.89 -24.99
N SER A 122 12.21 9.03 -25.16
CA SER A 122 12.19 7.98 -26.20
C SER A 122 11.15 6.88 -25.87
N CYS A 123 10.90 6.58 -24.59
CA CYS A 123 9.80 5.73 -24.16
C CYS A 123 8.43 6.38 -24.44
N VAL A 124 8.27 7.68 -24.17
CA VAL A 124 7.04 8.42 -24.52
C VAL A 124 6.79 8.33 -26.04
N ASN A 125 7.81 8.55 -26.86
CA ASN A 125 7.70 8.40 -28.31
C ASN A 125 7.31 6.97 -28.71
N ALA A 126 7.97 5.96 -28.17
CA ALA A 126 7.68 4.55 -28.47
C ALA A 126 6.25 4.13 -28.12
N LEU A 127 5.70 4.67 -27.03
CA LEU A 127 4.40 4.32 -26.47
C LEU A 127 3.26 5.26 -26.92
N SER A 128 3.57 6.19 -27.84
CA SER A 128 2.60 7.10 -28.45
C SER A 128 2.28 6.69 -29.88
N LYS A 129 1.01 6.69 -30.25
CA LYS A 129 0.60 6.50 -31.65
C LYS A 129 1.06 7.64 -32.55
N ARG A 130 1.18 8.84 -31.97
CA ARG A 130 1.68 10.05 -32.61
C ARG A 130 2.38 10.92 -31.57
N LEU A 131 3.49 11.54 -31.95
CA LEU A 131 4.16 12.57 -31.14
C LEU A 131 4.64 13.68 -32.06
N ILE A 132 4.41 14.92 -31.65
CA ILE A 132 4.89 16.13 -32.32
C ILE A 132 5.86 16.81 -31.37
N LEU A 133 7.06 17.05 -31.86
CA LEU A 133 8.09 17.86 -31.23
C LEU A 133 8.17 19.23 -31.91
N GLU A 134 8.07 20.29 -31.12
CA GLU A 134 8.36 21.67 -31.55
C GLU A 134 9.45 22.24 -30.63
N ILE A 135 10.43 22.89 -31.23
CA ILE A 135 11.59 23.47 -30.53
C ILE A 135 11.75 24.90 -30.92
N LYS A 136 11.75 25.81 -29.96
CA LYS A 136 12.11 27.20 -30.14
C LYS A 136 13.60 27.37 -29.80
N ARG A 137 14.41 27.68 -30.78
CA ARG A 137 15.85 27.83 -30.59
C ARG A 137 16.45 28.66 -31.72
N ASP A 138 17.44 29.49 -31.39
CA ASP A 138 18.19 30.33 -32.36
C ASP A 138 17.27 31.19 -33.26
N GLY A 139 16.19 31.75 -32.68
CA GLY A 139 15.21 32.58 -33.36
C GLY A 139 14.29 31.86 -34.34
N LYS A 140 14.25 30.52 -34.30
CA LYS A 140 13.44 29.68 -35.20
C LYS A 140 12.59 28.70 -34.40
N ILE A 141 11.50 28.27 -35.03
CA ILE A 141 10.65 27.20 -34.52
C ILE A 141 10.84 25.98 -35.42
N TYR A 142 11.38 24.92 -34.87
CA TYR A 142 11.57 23.62 -35.53
C TYR A 142 10.46 22.68 -35.17
N SER A 143 10.06 21.79 -36.11
CA SER A 143 9.08 20.74 -35.81
C SER A 143 9.46 19.41 -36.47
N GLN A 144 9.19 18.33 -35.77
CA GLN A 144 9.35 16.97 -36.27
C GLN A 144 8.23 16.08 -35.69
N GLU A 145 7.73 15.15 -36.50
CA GLU A 145 6.65 14.24 -36.13
C GLU A 145 7.13 12.79 -36.09
N TYR A 146 6.61 12.06 -35.12
CA TYR A 146 6.92 10.68 -34.86
C TYR A 146 5.63 9.86 -34.69
N SER A 147 5.74 8.55 -34.92
CA SER A 147 4.66 7.60 -34.65
C SER A 147 5.25 6.27 -34.16
N ARG A 148 4.84 5.84 -32.99
CA ARG A 148 5.26 4.56 -32.40
C ARG A 148 6.77 4.38 -32.33
N GLY A 149 7.49 5.47 -32.04
CA GLY A 149 8.95 5.49 -31.97
C GLY A 149 9.67 5.74 -33.29
N GLU A 150 8.98 5.79 -34.42
CA GLU A 150 9.54 6.00 -35.74
C GLU A 150 9.39 7.46 -36.19
N VAL A 151 10.38 7.96 -36.88
CA VAL A 151 10.35 9.29 -37.52
C VAL A 151 9.38 9.27 -38.70
N LYS A 152 8.43 10.20 -38.73
CA LYS A 152 7.48 10.37 -39.85
C LYS A 152 7.82 11.54 -40.74
N THR A 153 8.40 12.62 -40.20
CA THR A 153 8.83 13.78 -40.98
C THR A 153 10.29 14.13 -40.69
N LYS A 154 10.99 14.72 -41.65
CA LYS A 154 12.28 15.33 -41.35
C LYS A 154 12.07 16.57 -40.48
N LEU A 155 13.06 16.91 -39.64
CA LEU A 155 13.09 18.16 -38.91
C LEU A 155 13.00 19.33 -39.86
N LYS A 156 12.03 20.22 -39.67
CA LYS A 156 11.79 21.39 -40.54
C LYS A 156 11.52 22.63 -39.70
N ILE A 157 11.88 23.78 -40.26
CA ILE A 157 11.52 25.08 -39.69
C ILE A 157 10.07 25.37 -40.09
N ILE A 158 9.24 25.67 -39.11
CA ILE A 158 7.80 25.98 -39.28
C ILE A 158 7.47 27.44 -38.99
N GLY A 159 8.40 28.17 -38.40
CA GLY A 159 8.20 29.58 -38.06
C GLY A 159 9.45 30.22 -37.48
N ASN A 160 9.30 31.51 -37.11
CA ASN A 160 10.32 32.26 -36.39
C ASN A 160 9.88 32.44 -34.94
N ALA A 161 10.82 32.34 -34.00
CA ALA A 161 10.66 32.70 -32.60
C ALA A 161 11.29 34.06 -32.32
N GLY A 162 10.96 34.68 -31.21
CA GLY A 162 11.70 35.86 -30.73
C GLY A 162 13.17 35.51 -30.51
N LYS A 163 14.05 36.50 -30.58
CA LYS A 163 15.51 36.30 -30.51
C LYS A 163 15.94 35.59 -29.21
N ASP A 164 15.25 35.86 -28.10
CA ASP A 164 15.53 35.33 -26.78
C ASP A 164 14.48 34.29 -26.36
N GLU A 165 13.58 33.91 -27.27
CA GLU A 165 12.52 32.92 -27.00
C GLU A 165 13.04 31.51 -27.29
N THR A 166 13.19 30.73 -26.25
CA THR A 166 13.60 29.31 -26.31
C THR A 166 12.57 28.42 -25.64
N GLY A 167 12.62 27.13 -25.90
CA GLY A 167 11.75 26.17 -25.24
C GLY A 167 11.55 24.87 -26.01
N THR A 168 10.95 23.92 -25.36
CA THR A 168 10.56 22.65 -25.96
C THR A 168 9.08 22.42 -25.75
N LYS A 169 8.35 22.07 -26.82
CA LYS A 169 6.96 21.69 -26.77
C LYS A 169 6.78 20.29 -27.33
N ILE A 170 6.24 19.41 -26.54
CA ILE A 170 5.94 18.01 -26.93
C ILE A 170 4.44 17.79 -26.79
N THR A 171 3.80 17.38 -27.91
CA THR A 171 2.42 16.92 -27.92
C THR A 171 2.40 15.45 -28.28
N PHE A 172 1.79 14.59 -27.45
CA PHE A 172 1.76 13.16 -27.69
C PHE A 172 0.37 12.56 -27.46
N TRP A 173 0.05 11.55 -28.26
CA TRP A 173 -1.18 10.76 -28.19
C TRP A 173 -0.80 9.34 -27.73
N PRO A 174 -1.18 8.89 -26.54
CA PRO A 174 -0.91 7.54 -26.09
C PRO A 174 -1.45 6.48 -27.08
N ASP A 175 -0.74 5.36 -27.21
CA ASP A 175 -1.13 4.30 -28.16
C ASP A 175 -2.13 3.33 -27.49
N GLU A 176 -3.33 3.23 -28.07
CA GLU A 176 -4.39 2.29 -27.67
C GLU A 176 -3.99 0.81 -27.78
N GLN A 177 -2.93 0.49 -28.54
CA GLN A 177 -2.35 -0.86 -28.58
C GLN A 177 -1.58 -1.21 -27.31
N ILE A 178 -1.21 -0.23 -26.50
CA ILE A 178 -0.38 -0.39 -25.29
C ILE A 178 -1.22 -0.18 -24.03
N PHE A 179 -2.02 0.88 -24.02
CA PHE A 179 -2.76 1.29 -22.84
C PHE A 179 -4.21 0.83 -22.91
N SER A 180 -4.70 0.23 -21.82
CA SER A 180 -6.10 -0.21 -21.68
C SER A 180 -7.08 0.95 -21.47
N MET A 181 -6.57 2.12 -21.10
CA MET A 181 -7.30 3.37 -20.89
C MET A 181 -6.45 4.54 -21.40
N LEU A 182 -7.10 5.56 -21.94
CA LEU A 182 -6.42 6.73 -22.52
C LEU A 182 -6.79 8.04 -21.81
N ASP A 183 -7.70 7.98 -20.84
CA ASP A 183 -8.17 9.17 -20.12
C ASP A 183 -7.20 9.58 -19.02
N PHE A 184 -6.71 10.83 -19.11
CA PHE A 184 -5.86 11.41 -18.10
C PHE A 184 -6.67 11.93 -16.91
N ASP A 185 -6.27 11.53 -15.71
CA ASP A 185 -6.86 12.02 -14.46
C ASP A 185 -6.19 13.33 -14.03
N TYR A 186 -6.94 14.43 -14.13
CA TYR A 186 -6.49 15.75 -13.72
C TYR A 186 -5.95 15.76 -12.28
N LYS A 187 -6.64 15.11 -11.34
CA LYS A 187 -6.26 15.13 -9.93
C LYS A 187 -4.94 14.40 -9.68
N PHE A 188 -4.65 13.38 -10.48
CA PHE A 188 -3.39 12.64 -10.40
C PHE A 188 -2.21 13.52 -10.81
N LEU A 189 -2.35 14.29 -11.90
CA LEU A 189 -1.37 15.27 -12.36
C LEU A 189 -1.26 16.47 -11.41
N GLU A 190 -2.40 16.98 -10.92
CA GLU A 190 -2.50 18.07 -9.94
C GLU A 190 -1.62 17.82 -8.71
N ASN A 191 -1.74 16.64 -8.11
CA ASN A 191 -0.96 16.27 -6.93
C ASN A 191 0.55 16.30 -7.22
N ARG A 192 0.98 15.73 -8.34
CA ARG A 192 2.38 15.67 -8.74
C ARG A 192 2.96 17.06 -9.04
N PHE A 193 2.21 17.90 -9.74
CA PHE A 193 2.70 19.25 -10.09
C PHE A 193 2.76 20.16 -8.87
N ARG A 194 1.86 20.00 -7.92
CA ARG A 194 1.93 20.66 -6.62
C ARG A 194 3.21 20.28 -5.86
N GLU A 195 3.57 18.99 -5.83
CA GLU A 195 4.83 18.53 -5.24
C GLU A 195 6.03 19.16 -5.93
N ILE A 196 6.08 19.14 -7.28
CA ILE A 196 7.18 19.72 -8.07
C ILE A 196 7.34 21.21 -7.79
N ALA A 197 6.24 21.96 -7.71
CA ALA A 197 6.28 23.39 -7.42
C ALA A 197 6.86 23.70 -6.02
N PHE A 198 6.53 22.88 -5.01
CA PHE A 198 7.12 23.02 -3.68
C PHE A 198 8.61 22.68 -3.64
N LEU A 199 9.04 21.70 -4.45
CA LEU A 199 10.44 21.26 -4.51
C LEU A 199 11.34 22.21 -5.33
N ASN A 200 10.73 23.05 -6.20
CA ASN A 200 11.43 23.96 -7.08
C ASN A 200 10.87 25.38 -6.93
N THR A 201 11.31 26.07 -5.88
CA THR A 201 10.86 27.44 -5.61
C THR A 201 11.10 28.35 -6.80
N GLY A 202 10.07 29.08 -7.22
CA GLY A 202 10.14 29.98 -8.37
C GLY A 202 9.78 29.35 -9.71
N LEU A 203 9.61 28.03 -9.80
CA LEU A 203 9.07 27.35 -10.97
C LEU A 203 7.54 27.43 -10.96
N LYS A 204 6.97 27.86 -12.07
CA LYS A 204 5.55 27.96 -12.33
C LYS A 204 5.10 26.80 -13.22
N ILE A 205 4.11 26.04 -12.80
CA ILE A 205 3.51 24.96 -13.60
C ILE A 205 2.03 25.26 -13.76
N ASN A 206 1.55 25.34 -15.00
CA ASN A 206 0.14 25.50 -15.32
C ASN A 206 -0.40 24.17 -15.85
N LEU A 207 -1.47 23.66 -15.24
CA LEU A 207 -2.20 22.49 -15.74
C LEU A 207 -3.55 22.93 -16.27
N VAL A 208 -3.82 22.63 -17.54
CA VAL A 208 -5.07 22.93 -18.23
C VAL A 208 -5.72 21.62 -18.68
N ASP A 209 -6.99 21.43 -18.38
CA ASP A 209 -7.82 20.34 -18.93
C ASP A 209 -8.91 20.99 -19.81
N GLU A 210 -8.73 20.90 -21.11
CA GLU A 210 -9.67 21.49 -22.08
C GLU A 210 -11.01 20.75 -22.10
N ASN A 211 -11.04 19.46 -21.73
CA ASN A 211 -12.28 18.69 -21.69
C ASN A 211 -13.19 19.14 -20.54
N LYS A 212 -12.59 19.49 -19.39
CA LYS A 212 -13.31 19.89 -18.18
C LYS A 212 -13.35 21.40 -17.99
N ASN A 213 -12.72 22.16 -18.90
CA ASN A 213 -12.54 23.62 -18.81
C ASN A 213 -11.97 24.03 -17.44
N LYS A 214 -10.97 23.28 -16.96
CA LYS A 214 -10.31 23.48 -15.67
C LYS A 214 -8.87 23.90 -15.89
N SER A 215 -8.42 24.91 -15.14
CA SER A 215 -7.02 25.37 -15.15
C SER A 215 -6.58 25.66 -13.73
N GLU A 216 -5.35 25.28 -13.38
CA GLU A 216 -4.74 25.57 -12.09
C GLU A 216 -3.26 25.88 -12.26
N GLU A 217 -2.79 26.91 -11.55
CA GLU A 217 -1.38 27.30 -11.49
C GLU A 217 -0.76 26.78 -10.18
N PHE A 218 0.37 26.10 -10.29
CA PHE A 218 1.18 25.63 -9.16
C PHE A 218 2.45 26.46 -9.10
N PHE A 219 2.61 27.14 -7.99
CA PHE A 219 3.75 28.02 -7.74
C PHE A 219 4.01 28.10 -6.24
N SER A 220 5.26 28.05 -5.82
CA SER A 220 5.64 28.18 -4.42
C SER A 220 6.87 29.07 -4.26
N THR A 221 6.83 29.93 -3.27
CA THR A 221 7.98 30.71 -2.80
C THR A 221 8.52 30.20 -1.46
N GLY A 222 7.69 29.50 -0.69
CA GLY A 222 8.04 28.98 0.63
C GLY A 222 8.59 27.55 0.63
N GLY A 223 8.59 26.87 -0.52
CA GLY A 223 9.24 25.57 -0.71
C GLY A 223 8.75 24.48 0.24
N LEU A 224 9.68 23.72 0.83
CA LEU A 224 9.35 22.58 1.71
C LEU A 224 8.55 22.99 2.96
N VAL A 225 8.70 24.23 3.43
CA VAL A 225 7.92 24.72 4.57
C VAL A 225 6.44 24.83 4.21
N GLU A 226 6.13 25.37 3.02
CA GLU A 226 4.75 25.41 2.50
C GLU A 226 4.23 24.01 2.24
N PHE A 227 5.06 23.12 1.74
CA PHE A 227 4.68 21.75 1.46
C PHE A 227 4.22 21.02 2.74
N VAL A 228 5.02 21.07 3.81
CA VAL A 228 4.64 20.50 5.11
C VAL A 228 3.35 21.13 5.64
N LYS A 229 3.21 22.45 5.55
CA LYS A 229 1.98 23.14 5.94
C LYS A 229 0.77 22.68 5.13
N SER A 230 0.93 22.45 3.83
CA SER A 230 -0.16 21.98 2.96
C SER A 230 -0.64 20.56 3.34
N ILE A 231 0.30 19.65 3.68
CA ILE A 231 -0.01 18.31 4.16
C ILE A 231 -0.74 18.33 5.50
N ASN A 232 -0.40 19.30 6.35
CA ASN A 232 -0.96 19.43 7.69
C ASN A 232 -2.13 20.42 7.78
N LYS A 233 -2.64 20.95 6.65
CA LYS A 233 -3.68 21.98 6.60
C LYS A 233 -4.96 21.64 7.40
N SER A 234 -5.35 20.37 7.42
CA SER A 234 -6.52 19.85 8.15
C SER A 234 -6.18 19.20 9.49
N LYS A 235 -4.95 19.36 9.98
CA LYS A 235 -4.44 18.74 11.20
C LYS A 235 -4.03 19.80 12.21
N GLU A 236 -3.87 19.42 13.46
CA GLU A 236 -3.41 20.32 14.54
C GLU A 236 -1.90 20.18 14.74
N PRO A 237 -1.09 21.14 14.26
CA PRO A 237 0.35 21.10 14.46
C PRO A 237 0.73 21.53 15.90
N LEU A 238 1.73 20.87 16.48
CA LEU A 238 2.24 21.20 17.83
C LEU A 238 2.97 22.56 17.87
N PHE A 239 3.35 23.10 16.74
CA PHE A 239 3.98 24.41 16.58
C PHE A 239 3.67 24.97 15.19
N ALA A 240 3.53 26.30 15.09
CA ALA A 240 3.00 26.96 13.88
C ALA A 240 3.92 26.92 12.66
N LYS A 241 5.25 27.08 12.87
CA LYS A 241 6.23 27.13 11.78
C LYS A 241 6.99 25.80 11.71
N PRO A 242 6.93 25.06 10.57
CA PRO A 242 7.74 23.87 10.39
C PRO A 242 9.24 24.16 10.59
N ILE A 243 9.94 23.22 11.20
CA ILE A 243 11.41 23.24 11.30
C ILE A 243 11.96 23.06 9.87
N TYR A 244 12.96 23.81 9.49
CA TYR A 244 13.53 23.76 8.16
C TYR A 244 15.06 23.82 8.22
N PHE A 245 15.71 22.93 7.50
CA PHE A 245 17.15 22.86 7.34
C PHE A 245 17.52 22.82 5.87
N LYS A 246 18.61 23.51 5.55
CA LYS A 246 19.25 23.43 4.24
C LYS A 246 20.77 23.43 4.44
N LYS A 247 21.45 22.41 3.91
CA LYS A 247 22.91 22.31 3.97
C LYS A 247 23.43 21.55 2.77
N GLU A 248 24.60 21.97 2.29
CA GLU A 248 25.35 21.29 1.25
C GLU A 248 26.54 20.56 1.86
N MET A 249 26.74 19.31 1.44
CA MET A 249 27.88 18.46 1.82
C MET A 249 28.37 17.70 0.59
N GLU A 250 29.64 17.85 0.22
CA GLU A 250 30.28 17.12 -0.89
C GLU A 250 29.45 17.11 -2.19
N ASN A 251 28.91 18.29 -2.60
CA ASN A 251 28.02 18.47 -3.74
C ASN A 251 26.63 17.81 -3.60
N VAL A 252 26.26 17.36 -2.43
CA VAL A 252 24.90 16.91 -2.10
C VAL A 252 24.20 18.03 -1.35
N MET A 253 23.17 18.62 -1.95
CA MET A 253 22.30 19.58 -1.27
C MET A 253 21.20 18.83 -0.53
N ILE A 254 21.07 19.07 0.76
CA ILE A 254 20.10 18.43 1.64
C ILE A 254 19.16 19.51 2.17
N GLU A 255 17.87 19.35 1.88
CA GLU A 255 16.80 20.18 2.42
C GLU A 255 15.78 19.32 3.16
N ILE A 256 15.46 19.70 4.39
CA ILE A 256 14.54 18.94 5.25
C ILE A 256 13.58 19.91 5.91
N SER A 257 12.29 19.55 5.88
CA SER A 257 11.27 20.26 6.65
C SER A 257 10.48 19.28 7.52
N ILE A 258 10.27 19.65 8.79
CA ILE A 258 9.70 18.78 9.83
C ILE A 258 8.62 19.52 10.58
N GLN A 259 7.48 18.86 10.85
CA GLN A 259 6.46 19.34 11.75
C GLN A 259 5.77 18.17 12.46
N TYR A 260 5.51 18.30 13.75
CA TYR A 260 4.72 17.34 14.50
C TYR A 260 3.27 17.81 14.65
N ILE A 261 2.35 16.86 14.63
CA ILE A 261 0.91 17.07 14.82
C ILE A 261 0.41 16.33 16.07
N SER A 262 -0.76 16.70 16.56
CA SER A 262 -1.42 16.01 17.68
C SER A 262 -1.83 14.58 17.35
N GLY A 263 -2.06 14.26 16.05
CA GLY A 263 -2.41 12.93 15.55
C GLY A 263 -1.29 11.90 15.69
N TYR A 264 -1.55 10.67 15.20
CA TYR A 264 -0.64 9.52 15.36
C TYR A 264 0.06 9.11 14.05
N GLN A 265 -0.34 9.65 12.90
CA GLN A 265 0.16 9.23 11.59
C GLN A 265 1.60 9.69 11.36
N GLU A 266 2.46 8.77 10.90
CA GLU A 266 3.77 9.06 10.33
C GLU A 266 3.62 9.38 8.84
N ASN A 267 4.06 10.58 8.41
CA ASN A 267 4.09 11.00 7.02
C ASN A 267 5.51 11.46 6.68
N ILE A 268 6.31 10.58 6.10
CA ILE A 268 7.68 10.91 5.65
C ILE A 268 7.76 10.74 4.15
N PHE A 269 8.10 11.83 3.45
CA PHE A 269 8.26 11.87 2.01
C PHE A 269 9.73 12.08 1.65
N GLY A 270 10.24 11.26 0.75
CA GLY A 270 11.60 11.33 0.24
C GLY A 270 11.63 11.80 -1.21
N PHE A 271 12.50 12.76 -1.49
CA PHE A 271 12.71 13.26 -2.85
C PHE A 271 14.20 13.29 -3.20
N VAL A 272 14.52 12.88 -4.40
CA VAL A 272 15.88 12.92 -4.96
C VAL A 272 15.82 13.57 -6.32
N ASN A 273 16.48 14.73 -6.48
CA ASN A 273 16.42 15.53 -7.70
C ASN A 273 14.97 15.74 -8.17
N THR A 274 14.09 16.08 -7.22
CA THR A 274 12.63 16.27 -7.39
C THR A 274 11.80 15.00 -7.59
N ILE A 275 12.42 13.84 -7.77
CA ILE A 275 11.72 12.56 -7.95
C ILE A 275 11.28 12.03 -6.61
N ASN A 276 10.01 11.62 -6.50
CA ASN A 276 9.46 11.01 -5.29
C ASN A 276 9.94 9.56 -5.14
N THR A 277 10.69 9.27 -4.09
CA THR A 277 11.15 7.92 -3.77
C THR A 277 10.18 7.25 -2.79
N VAL A 278 9.07 6.73 -3.33
CA VAL A 278 7.96 6.18 -2.53
C VAL A 278 8.37 5.01 -1.62
N GLU A 279 9.41 4.26 -2.00
CA GLU A 279 10.00 3.18 -1.20
C GLU A 279 11.14 3.67 -0.29
N GLY A 280 11.39 4.98 -0.27
CA GLY A 280 12.44 5.61 0.55
C GLY A 280 13.83 5.42 -0.03
N GLY A 281 14.75 4.94 0.78
CA GLY A 281 16.17 4.75 0.43
C GLY A 281 17.11 5.24 1.52
N THR A 282 18.37 5.41 1.16
CA THR A 282 19.45 5.77 2.09
C THR A 282 19.24 7.11 2.78
N HIS A 283 18.71 8.12 2.08
CA HIS A 283 18.38 9.45 2.64
C HIS A 283 17.31 9.37 3.72
N ILE A 284 16.23 8.58 3.51
CA ILE A 284 15.19 8.38 4.52
C ILE A 284 15.71 7.56 5.68
N SER A 285 16.51 6.54 5.42
CA SER A 285 17.13 5.74 6.47
C SER A 285 18.08 6.57 7.34
N GLY A 286 18.88 7.45 6.73
CA GLY A 286 19.74 8.42 7.42
C GLY A 286 18.93 9.36 8.31
N PHE A 287 17.88 9.95 7.75
CA PHE A 287 16.96 10.84 8.47
C PHE A 287 16.33 10.15 9.69
N LYS A 288 15.74 8.96 9.51
CA LYS A 288 15.07 8.22 10.59
C LYS A 288 16.04 7.85 11.72
N THR A 289 17.26 7.46 11.37
CA THR A 289 18.31 7.12 12.33
C THR A 289 18.75 8.34 13.14
N ALA A 290 19.08 9.44 12.46
CA ALA A 290 19.52 10.67 13.08
C ALA A 290 18.45 11.29 13.98
N LEU A 291 17.21 11.37 13.49
CA LEU A 291 16.07 11.90 14.26
C LEU A 291 15.91 11.14 15.59
N THR A 292 15.93 9.81 15.51
CA THR A 292 15.79 8.97 16.72
C THR A 292 16.95 9.19 17.69
N ARG A 293 18.16 9.30 17.19
CA ARG A 293 19.36 9.56 18.00
C ARG A 293 19.30 10.92 18.67
N VAL A 294 19.07 11.99 17.92
CA VAL A 294 19.04 13.37 18.44
C VAL A 294 18.00 13.53 19.54
N ILE A 295 16.80 12.99 19.34
CA ILE A 295 15.74 13.06 20.35
C ILE A 295 16.13 12.29 21.61
N ASN A 296 16.69 11.07 21.47
CA ASN A 296 17.17 10.30 22.62
C ASN A 296 18.29 11.01 23.37
N ASP A 297 19.26 11.60 22.66
CA ASP A 297 20.37 12.32 23.27
C ASP A 297 19.89 13.57 24.03
N TYR A 298 18.93 14.32 23.47
CA TYR A 298 18.35 15.46 24.14
C TYR A 298 17.55 15.06 25.40
N VAL A 299 16.75 13.99 25.30
CA VAL A 299 16.01 13.41 26.43
C VAL A 299 16.96 12.98 27.56
N LYS A 300 18.08 12.33 27.24
CA LYS A 300 19.12 11.95 28.21
C LYS A 300 19.77 13.18 28.83
N LYS A 301 20.20 14.15 28.01
CA LYS A 301 20.84 15.39 28.46
C LYS A 301 19.98 16.19 29.43
N LYS A 302 18.66 16.21 29.22
CA LYS A 302 17.70 16.94 30.07
C LYS A 302 17.09 16.08 31.20
N ASN A 303 17.52 14.81 31.36
CA ASN A 303 17.01 13.86 32.36
C ASN A 303 15.48 13.70 32.34
N LEU A 304 14.87 13.64 31.15
CA LEU A 304 13.40 13.59 30.98
C LEU A 304 12.83 12.17 31.03
N LEU A 305 13.64 11.13 30.95
CA LEU A 305 13.24 9.73 31.08
C LEU A 305 13.66 9.19 32.47
N LYS A 306 12.67 8.66 33.19
CA LYS A 306 12.88 7.87 34.40
C LYS A 306 12.88 6.37 34.00
N GLY A 307 14.03 5.80 33.63
CA GLY A 307 14.17 4.39 33.26
C GLY A 307 15.28 4.13 32.25
N GLU A 308 15.66 2.86 32.07
CA GLU A 308 16.78 2.43 31.21
C GLU A 308 16.41 2.30 29.73
N GLU A 309 15.11 2.16 29.37
CA GLU A 309 14.69 2.02 27.98
C GLU A 309 14.55 3.39 27.30
N GLY A 310 15.32 3.64 26.23
CA GLY A 310 15.20 4.80 25.36
C GLY A 310 13.93 4.79 24.51
N LEU A 311 13.67 5.91 23.81
CA LEU A 311 12.62 6.03 22.83
C LEU A 311 12.94 5.18 21.59
N SER A 312 11.98 4.38 21.12
CA SER A 312 12.11 3.66 19.87
C SER A 312 11.91 4.59 18.66
N GLY A 313 12.35 4.14 17.49
CA GLY A 313 12.10 4.91 16.27
C GLY A 313 10.61 5.17 15.99
N GLU A 314 9.72 4.25 16.37
CA GLU A 314 8.27 4.41 16.23
C GLU A 314 7.73 5.51 17.16
N ASP A 315 8.17 5.53 18.41
CA ASP A 315 7.77 6.57 19.39
C ASP A 315 8.15 7.97 18.90
N VAL A 316 9.35 8.08 18.28
CA VAL A 316 9.89 9.35 17.77
C VAL A 316 9.16 9.83 16.52
N ARG A 317 8.60 8.92 15.73
CA ARG A 317 7.94 9.27 14.46
C ARG A 317 6.42 9.36 14.56
N GLU A 318 5.83 9.09 15.72
CA GLU A 318 4.40 9.25 15.92
C GLU A 318 4.00 10.73 15.77
N GLY A 319 3.04 10.99 14.88
CA GLY A 319 2.57 12.34 14.57
C GLY A 319 3.55 13.19 13.74
N LEU A 320 4.60 12.59 13.20
CA LEU A 320 5.61 13.27 12.39
C LEU A 320 5.14 13.47 10.96
N THR A 321 5.24 14.70 10.45
CA THR A 321 5.26 15.01 9.03
C THR A 321 6.63 15.55 8.68
N ALA A 322 7.34 14.88 7.76
CA ALA A 322 8.68 15.27 7.32
C ALA A 322 8.82 15.13 5.80
N ILE A 323 9.54 16.08 5.21
CA ILE A 323 9.97 16.03 3.82
C ILE A 323 11.48 16.08 3.80
N VAL A 324 12.09 15.09 3.18
CA VAL A 324 13.54 14.96 2.99
C VAL A 324 13.82 15.05 1.51
N SER A 325 14.34 16.18 1.05
CA SER A 325 14.71 16.45 -0.34
C SER A 325 16.21 16.54 -0.45
N ILE A 326 16.78 15.76 -1.37
CA ILE A 326 18.20 15.85 -1.69
C ILE A 326 18.40 16.15 -3.17
N LYS A 327 19.42 16.93 -3.49
CA LYS A 327 19.91 17.12 -4.84
C LYS A 327 21.33 16.59 -4.92
N ILE A 328 21.55 15.63 -5.81
CA ILE A 328 22.81 14.90 -5.95
C ILE A 328 23.15 14.73 -7.44
N PRO A 329 24.42 14.89 -7.85
CA PRO A 329 24.82 14.78 -9.26
C PRO A 329 24.61 13.40 -9.87
N GLU A 330 24.84 12.33 -9.10
CA GLU A 330 24.79 10.93 -9.57
C GLU A 330 23.92 10.06 -8.66
N PRO A 331 22.58 10.20 -8.69
CA PRO A 331 21.74 9.33 -7.91
C PRO A 331 21.69 7.90 -8.49
N GLN A 332 21.81 6.93 -7.61
CA GLN A 332 21.69 5.50 -7.93
C GLN A 332 20.35 5.00 -7.42
N PHE A 333 19.45 4.67 -8.33
CA PHE A 333 18.13 4.11 -7.99
C PHE A 333 18.09 2.60 -8.18
N GLU A 334 17.27 1.90 -7.40
CA GLU A 334 17.07 0.44 -7.50
C GLU A 334 16.26 0.02 -8.75
N GLY A 335 15.95 0.90 -9.69
CA GLY A 335 15.23 0.58 -10.91
C GLY A 335 14.82 1.80 -11.73
N GLN A 336 14.26 1.55 -12.91
CA GLN A 336 13.86 2.61 -13.84
C GLN A 336 12.77 3.53 -13.28
N THR A 337 11.87 3.01 -12.46
CA THR A 337 10.80 3.77 -11.79
C THR A 337 11.29 4.69 -10.67
N LYS A 338 12.58 4.61 -10.33
CA LYS A 338 13.28 5.49 -9.38
C LYS A 338 12.65 5.57 -7.98
N THR A 339 12.02 4.48 -7.54
CA THR A 339 11.23 4.44 -6.29
C THR A 339 12.07 4.44 -5.03
N LYS A 340 13.36 4.06 -5.12
CA LYS A 340 14.27 3.93 -3.96
C LYS A 340 15.69 4.34 -4.29
N LEU A 341 16.30 5.15 -3.41
CA LEU A 341 17.69 5.58 -3.55
C LEU A 341 18.65 4.57 -2.94
N GLY A 342 19.72 4.21 -3.69
CA GLY A 342 20.74 3.25 -3.30
C GLY A 342 22.08 3.83 -2.80
N ASN A 343 22.40 5.09 -3.10
CA ASN A 343 23.67 5.73 -2.73
C ASN A 343 24.00 5.57 -1.24
N SER A 344 24.97 4.77 -0.88
CA SER A 344 25.31 4.43 0.53
C SER A 344 25.82 5.63 1.33
N GLU A 345 26.61 6.51 0.69
CA GLU A 345 27.22 7.71 1.28
C GLU A 345 26.16 8.73 1.73
N VAL A 346 25.04 8.83 1.02
CA VAL A 346 23.96 9.78 1.32
C VAL A 346 23.37 9.54 2.72
N LYS A 347 23.34 8.28 3.17
CA LYS A 347 22.87 7.96 4.53
C LYS A 347 23.69 8.71 5.59
N GLY A 348 25.01 8.72 5.44
CA GLY A 348 25.92 9.40 6.36
C GLY A 348 25.79 10.93 6.28
N PHE A 349 25.64 11.48 5.09
CA PHE A 349 25.46 12.92 4.90
C PHE A 349 24.17 13.42 5.55
N VAL A 350 23.04 12.78 5.27
CA VAL A 350 21.76 13.14 5.88
C VAL A 350 21.78 12.96 7.39
N ASP A 351 22.38 11.86 7.87
CA ASP A 351 22.53 11.60 9.29
C ASP A 351 23.33 12.72 9.99
N SER A 352 24.46 13.14 9.43
CA SER A 352 25.30 14.22 9.99
C SER A 352 24.57 15.57 10.00
N VAL A 353 23.91 15.91 8.90
CA VAL A 353 23.17 17.19 8.76
C VAL A 353 22.03 17.26 9.78
N VAL A 354 21.21 16.21 9.86
CA VAL A 354 20.09 16.16 10.80
C VAL A 354 20.58 16.20 12.24
N THR A 355 21.62 15.43 12.56
CA THR A 355 22.20 15.40 13.92
C THR A 355 22.69 16.78 14.35
N SER A 356 23.44 17.46 13.50
CA SER A 356 23.99 18.76 13.82
C SER A 356 22.90 19.83 13.95
N LEU A 357 22.07 19.98 12.90
CA LEU A 357 21.14 21.12 12.83
C LEU A 357 19.90 20.95 13.71
N LEU A 358 19.42 19.71 13.89
CA LEU A 358 18.30 19.47 14.79
C LEU A 358 18.70 19.59 16.27
N ALA A 359 19.90 19.16 16.63
CA ALA A 359 20.41 19.34 17.99
C ALA A 359 20.58 20.84 18.32
N GLU A 360 21.15 21.61 17.41
CA GLU A 360 21.27 23.07 17.52
C GLU A 360 19.88 23.72 17.66
N PHE A 361 18.93 23.37 16.79
CA PHE A 361 17.56 23.86 16.82
C PHE A 361 16.86 23.59 18.17
N PHE A 362 17.06 22.42 18.76
CA PHE A 362 16.44 22.07 20.05
C PHE A 362 17.00 22.88 21.21
N GLU A 363 18.29 23.24 21.19
CA GLU A 363 18.87 24.13 22.20
C GLU A 363 18.39 25.58 22.04
N GLU A 364 18.22 26.04 20.80
CA GLU A 364 17.70 27.38 20.51
C GLU A 364 16.19 27.53 20.76
N ASN A 365 15.42 26.41 20.60
CA ASN A 365 13.96 26.40 20.67
C ASN A 365 13.44 25.41 21.73
N PRO A 366 13.74 25.60 23.02
CA PRO A 366 13.44 24.61 24.06
C PRO A 366 11.94 24.34 24.25
N ILE A 367 11.08 25.29 23.93
CA ILE A 367 9.62 25.11 24.01
C ILE A 367 9.15 24.13 22.93
N ILE A 368 9.62 24.28 21.70
CA ILE A 368 9.27 23.38 20.58
C ILE A 368 9.85 21.99 20.85
N ALA A 369 11.11 21.92 21.29
CA ALA A 369 11.75 20.67 21.67
C ALA A 369 10.95 19.93 22.75
N LYS A 370 10.50 20.66 23.80
CA LYS A 370 9.67 20.08 24.86
C LYS A 370 8.35 19.51 24.33
N ASN A 371 7.66 20.22 23.44
CA ASN A 371 6.40 19.74 22.86
C ASN A 371 6.61 18.45 22.06
N ILE A 372 7.64 18.38 21.21
CA ILE A 372 8.01 17.19 20.43
C ILE A 372 8.33 16.02 21.37
N ILE A 373 9.17 16.26 22.37
CA ILE A 373 9.61 15.22 23.32
C ILE A 373 8.43 14.71 24.14
N THR A 374 7.55 15.60 24.61
CA THR A 374 6.34 15.18 25.32
C THR A 374 5.52 14.22 24.47
N LYS A 375 5.30 14.55 23.21
CA LYS A 375 4.61 13.65 22.25
C LYS A 375 5.30 12.29 22.13
N CYS A 376 6.63 12.27 21.96
CA CYS A 376 7.40 11.03 21.87
C CYS A 376 7.34 10.20 23.17
N LEU A 377 7.37 10.85 24.33
CA LEU A 377 7.25 10.20 25.63
C LEU A 377 5.86 9.60 25.85
N ASP A 378 4.83 10.26 25.39
CA ASP A 378 3.46 9.75 25.49
C ASP A 378 3.25 8.56 24.54
N ALA A 379 3.82 8.59 23.34
CA ALA A 379 3.87 7.43 22.43
C ALA A 379 4.60 6.24 23.06
N ALA A 380 5.76 6.48 23.69
CA ALA A 380 6.51 5.43 24.38
C ALA A 380 5.73 4.83 25.56
N LYS A 381 5.05 5.67 26.35
CA LYS A 381 4.18 5.18 27.44
C LYS A 381 3.05 4.29 26.90
N ALA A 382 2.39 4.71 25.82
CA ALA A 382 1.33 3.95 25.17
C ALA A 382 1.86 2.60 24.65
N ARG A 383 3.03 2.59 23.98
CA ARG A 383 3.70 1.37 23.51
C ARG A 383 4.07 0.44 24.66
N LEU A 384 4.66 0.98 25.74
CA LEU A 384 5.03 0.19 26.92
C LEU A 384 3.81 -0.39 27.63
N ALA A 385 2.72 0.39 27.75
CA ALA A 385 1.46 -0.09 28.28
C ALA A 385 0.89 -1.25 27.42
N ALA A 386 0.89 -1.07 26.10
CA ALA A 386 0.47 -2.13 25.16
C ALA A 386 1.38 -3.37 25.23
N LYS A 387 2.72 -3.18 25.38
CA LYS A 387 3.68 -4.28 25.58
C LYS A 387 3.39 -5.02 26.88
N LYS A 388 3.20 -4.31 27.99
CA LYS A 388 2.83 -4.91 29.28
C LYS A 388 1.51 -5.66 29.22
N ALA A 389 0.50 -5.08 28.56
CA ALA A 389 -0.77 -5.77 28.36
C ALA A 389 -0.62 -7.05 27.54
N ARG A 390 0.15 -7.01 26.43
CA ARG A 390 0.50 -8.19 25.62
C ARG A 390 1.32 -9.23 26.39
N GLU A 391 2.27 -8.79 27.22
CA GLU A 391 3.05 -9.69 28.07
C GLU A 391 2.19 -10.33 29.15
N LEU A 392 1.24 -9.62 29.76
CA LEU A 392 0.26 -10.17 30.68
C LEU A 392 -0.62 -11.24 30.00
N VAL A 393 -1.04 -10.98 28.76
CA VAL A 393 -1.79 -11.96 27.96
C VAL A 393 -0.89 -13.14 27.58
N ARG A 394 0.36 -12.92 27.15
CA ARG A 394 1.34 -13.97 26.83
C ARG A 394 1.74 -14.78 28.07
N ARG A 395 1.87 -14.16 29.24
CA ARG A 395 2.12 -14.88 30.51
C ARG A 395 0.98 -15.82 30.85
N LYS A 396 -0.27 -15.45 30.53
CA LYS A 396 -1.42 -16.35 30.62
C LYS A 396 -1.35 -17.52 29.62
N SER A 397 -0.65 -17.37 28.48
CA SER A 397 -0.53 -18.40 27.44
C SER A 397 0.71 -19.30 27.58
N VAL A 398 1.81 -18.84 28.22
CA VAL A 398 3.02 -19.66 28.45
C VAL A 398 2.77 -20.77 29.48
N PHE A 399 1.75 -20.62 30.33
CA PHE A 399 1.24 -21.71 31.18
C PHE A 399 0.18 -22.59 30.50
N GLY A 400 -0.05 -22.39 29.20
CA GLY A 400 -1.06 -23.11 28.41
C GLY A 400 -0.76 -24.58 28.11
N PHE A 401 0.33 -25.16 28.58
CA PHE A 401 0.57 -26.60 28.56
C PHE A 401 0.33 -27.26 29.93
N GLY A 402 -0.12 -26.50 30.93
CA GLY A 402 -0.45 -26.95 32.27
C GLY A 402 -1.40 -25.99 32.95
N GLY A 403 -2.32 -25.36 32.17
CA GLY A 403 -3.31 -24.43 32.72
C GLY A 403 -4.16 -25.09 33.78
N LEU A 404 -4.37 -24.39 34.89
CA LEU A 404 -5.33 -24.79 35.89
C LEU A 404 -6.66 -25.15 35.22
N PRO A 405 -7.32 -26.25 35.61
CA PRO A 405 -8.60 -26.66 35.02
C PRO A 405 -9.56 -25.48 34.94
N GLY A 406 -10.34 -25.37 33.89
CA GLY A 406 -11.11 -24.21 33.41
C GLY A 406 -11.98 -23.39 34.37
N LYS A 407 -11.87 -23.65 35.68
CA LYS A 407 -12.56 -22.91 36.75
C LYS A 407 -11.61 -22.20 37.72
N LEU A 408 -10.30 -22.30 37.50
CA LEU A 408 -9.30 -21.65 38.36
C LEU A 408 -8.70 -20.46 37.65
N ALA A 409 -8.64 -19.29 38.31
CA ALA A 409 -7.98 -18.09 37.85
C ALA A 409 -6.67 -17.87 38.63
N ASP A 410 -5.59 -17.54 37.91
CA ASP A 410 -4.30 -17.29 38.51
C ASP A 410 -4.15 -15.83 38.91
N CYS A 411 -3.33 -15.54 39.94
CA CYS A 411 -3.05 -14.19 40.37
C CYS A 411 -2.04 -13.48 39.45
N SER A 412 -2.01 -12.16 39.46
CA SER A 412 -1.13 -11.33 38.64
C SER A 412 0.31 -11.22 39.16
N SER A 413 0.57 -11.49 40.46
CA SER A 413 1.89 -11.48 41.07
C SER A 413 2.53 -12.87 41.07
N LYS A 414 3.89 -12.90 40.91
CA LYS A 414 4.71 -14.12 41.03
C LYS A 414 5.33 -14.31 42.41
N LYS A 415 5.18 -13.34 43.28
CA LYS A 415 5.70 -13.41 44.64
C LYS A 415 4.65 -14.03 45.53
N SER A 416 4.95 -15.15 46.13
CA SER A 416 4.03 -15.85 47.04
C SER A 416 3.52 -14.98 48.19
N GLU A 417 4.32 -13.99 48.60
CA GLU A 417 4.02 -13.05 49.67
C GLU A 417 2.95 -12.00 49.27
N GLU A 418 2.72 -11.82 47.98
CA GLU A 418 1.74 -10.87 47.42
C GLU A 418 0.51 -11.59 46.84
N THR A 419 0.36 -12.88 47.09
CA THR A 419 -0.70 -13.73 46.49
C THR A 419 -1.63 -14.25 47.56
N GLU A 420 -2.93 -14.25 47.26
CA GLU A 420 -3.98 -14.79 48.11
C GLU A 420 -4.78 -15.86 47.35
N LEU A 421 -5.15 -16.92 48.02
CA LEU A 421 -5.99 -17.97 47.47
C LEU A 421 -7.47 -17.72 47.83
N TYR A 422 -8.29 -17.49 46.82
CA TYR A 422 -9.74 -17.39 46.97
C TYR A 422 -10.39 -18.73 46.58
N ILE A 423 -11.07 -19.34 47.53
CA ILE A 423 -11.88 -20.56 47.29
C ILE A 423 -13.33 -20.10 47.19
N VAL A 424 -13.96 -20.35 46.03
CA VAL A 424 -15.37 -20.01 45.80
C VAL A 424 -16.17 -21.27 45.56
N GLU A 425 -17.35 -21.36 46.18
CA GLU A 425 -18.29 -22.47 46.02
C GLU A 425 -19.30 -22.12 44.90
N GLY A 426 -19.39 -22.99 43.88
CA GLY A 426 -20.42 -22.93 42.85
C GLY A 426 -19.95 -22.53 41.45
N GLU A 427 -20.68 -22.99 40.44
CA GLU A 427 -20.40 -22.80 38.99
C GLU A 427 -20.83 -21.42 38.45
N SER A 428 -21.13 -20.44 39.28
CA SER A 428 -21.78 -19.16 38.93
C SER A 428 -20.87 -18.09 38.42
N ALA A 429 -19.58 -18.32 38.28
CA ALA A 429 -18.62 -17.26 37.93
C ALA A 429 -18.51 -16.93 36.42
N GLY A 430 -19.26 -17.60 35.55
CA GLY A 430 -19.31 -17.31 34.12
C GLY A 430 -20.74 -17.15 33.67
N GLY A 431 -21.03 -15.99 33.04
CA GLY A 431 -22.35 -15.72 32.49
C GLY A 431 -22.80 -16.75 31.45
N CYS A 432 -24.10 -16.92 31.28
CA CYS A 432 -24.72 -17.90 30.38
C CYS A 432 -25.58 -17.19 29.33
N PHE A 433 -25.70 -17.82 28.14
CA PHE A 433 -26.70 -17.46 27.14
C PHE A 433 -27.99 -18.21 27.34
N SER A 434 -29.11 -17.66 26.87
CA SER A 434 -30.35 -18.39 26.78
C SER A 434 -30.22 -19.56 25.79
N GLY A 435 -30.95 -20.65 26.03
CA GLY A 435 -30.89 -21.83 25.17
C GLY A 435 -31.29 -21.58 23.71
N ASP A 436 -32.04 -20.50 23.42
CA ASP A 436 -32.49 -20.15 22.08
C ASP A 436 -31.53 -19.19 21.34
N THR A 437 -30.57 -18.62 22.07
CA THR A 437 -29.49 -17.80 21.44
C THR A 437 -28.69 -18.66 20.45
N LYS A 438 -28.43 -18.10 19.26
CA LYS A 438 -27.78 -18.81 18.16
C LYS A 438 -26.29 -18.53 18.10
N VAL A 439 -25.52 -19.53 17.73
CA VAL A 439 -24.08 -19.45 17.47
C VAL A 439 -23.82 -19.72 15.99
N ALA A 440 -23.01 -18.87 15.36
CA ALA A 440 -22.55 -19.07 13.99
C ALA A 440 -21.45 -20.15 13.96
N LEU A 441 -21.69 -21.23 13.25
CA LEU A 441 -20.78 -22.35 13.13
C LEU A 441 -19.90 -22.24 11.87
N ALA A 442 -18.76 -22.89 11.89
CA ALA A 442 -17.82 -22.96 10.78
C ALA A 442 -18.38 -23.74 9.58
N ASP A 443 -19.36 -24.62 9.79
CA ASP A 443 -20.05 -25.37 8.73
C ASP A 443 -21.14 -24.56 8.01
N GLY A 444 -21.29 -23.28 8.33
CA GLY A 444 -22.25 -22.35 7.74
C GLY A 444 -23.62 -22.31 8.44
N ARG A 445 -23.89 -23.20 9.39
CA ARG A 445 -25.14 -23.22 10.16
C ARG A 445 -25.12 -22.18 11.28
N ASN A 446 -26.32 -21.73 11.68
CA ASN A 446 -26.55 -20.98 12.90
C ASN A 446 -27.41 -21.85 13.84
N LEU A 447 -26.82 -22.43 14.87
CA LEU A 447 -27.52 -23.31 15.81
C LEU A 447 -27.75 -22.65 17.16
N SER A 448 -28.94 -22.91 17.74
CA SER A 448 -29.22 -22.51 19.13
C SER A 448 -28.42 -23.35 20.12
N PHE A 449 -28.13 -22.81 21.29
CA PHE A 449 -27.44 -23.55 22.34
C PHE A 449 -28.19 -24.86 22.74
N LYS A 450 -29.53 -24.90 22.73
CA LYS A 450 -30.32 -26.12 22.92
C LYS A 450 -29.93 -27.21 21.91
N LYS A 451 -29.90 -26.85 20.62
CA LYS A 451 -29.53 -27.81 19.56
C LYS A 451 -28.07 -28.23 19.64
N LEU A 452 -27.16 -27.32 20.01
CA LEU A 452 -25.75 -27.64 20.22
C LEU A 452 -25.58 -28.70 21.34
N VAL A 453 -26.33 -28.59 22.43
CA VAL A 453 -26.33 -29.58 23.51
C VAL A 453 -26.87 -30.94 23.03
N GLU A 454 -27.90 -30.94 22.19
CA GLU A 454 -28.46 -32.18 21.60
C GLU A 454 -27.45 -32.86 20.67
N GLU A 455 -26.84 -32.09 19.75
CA GLU A 455 -25.82 -32.62 18.83
C GLU A 455 -24.59 -33.15 19.58
N TYR A 456 -24.14 -32.43 20.61
CA TYR A 456 -23.02 -32.87 21.45
C TYR A 456 -23.31 -34.21 22.17
N LYS A 457 -24.52 -34.38 22.69
CA LYS A 457 -24.95 -35.66 23.30
C LYS A 457 -24.99 -36.82 22.29
N GLN A 458 -25.19 -36.50 20.99
CA GLN A 458 -25.15 -37.47 19.90
C GLN A 458 -23.71 -37.75 19.40
N GLY A 459 -22.69 -37.10 19.98
CA GLY A 459 -21.29 -37.25 19.61
C GLY A 459 -20.84 -36.38 18.44
N ASN A 460 -21.65 -35.42 18.00
CA ASN A 460 -21.28 -34.50 16.93
C ASN A 460 -20.35 -33.38 17.45
N GLU A 461 -19.30 -33.12 16.72
CA GLU A 461 -18.36 -32.03 17.01
C GLU A 461 -18.71 -30.78 16.20
N ASN A 462 -18.92 -29.68 16.91
CA ASN A 462 -19.22 -28.39 16.31
C ASN A 462 -18.07 -27.39 16.54
N PHE A 463 -17.83 -26.55 15.57
CA PHE A 463 -16.78 -25.53 15.58
C PHE A 463 -17.38 -24.14 15.34
N CYS A 464 -16.92 -23.14 16.08
CA CYS A 464 -17.36 -21.76 15.94
C CYS A 464 -16.19 -20.80 15.74
N TYR A 465 -16.51 -19.57 15.36
CA TYR A 465 -15.53 -18.49 15.24
C TYR A 465 -15.13 -17.99 16.62
N THR A 466 -13.86 -17.64 16.76
CA THR A 466 -13.29 -17.09 17.99
C THR A 466 -12.26 -16.01 17.68
N ILE A 467 -11.88 -15.25 18.70
CA ILE A 467 -10.73 -14.36 18.64
C ILE A 467 -9.57 -15.03 19.36
N ASN A 468 -8.50 -15.30 18.61
CA ASN A 468 -7.27 -15.90 19.15
C ASN A 468 -6.60 -14.97 20.17
N ASN A 469 -5.71 -15.52 21.00
CA ASN A 469 -4.96 -14.74 22.01
C ASN A 469 -4.12 -13.59 21.41
N ASN A 470 -3.78 -13.66 20.12
CA ASN A 470 -3.07 -12.61 19.39
C ASN A 470 -4.02 -11.55 18.79
N GLY A 471 -5.33 -11.65 19.03
CA GLY A 471 -6.35 -10.74 18.52
C GLY A 471 -6.84 -11.03 17.10
N THR A 472 -6.30 -12.04 16.41
CA THR A 472 -6.79 -12.45 15.08
C THR A 472 -8.02 -13.34 15.19
N ILE A 473 -8.84 -13.36 14.14
CA ILE A 473 -9.97 -14.29 14.10
C ILE A 473 -9.48 -15.72 13.84
N GLY A 474 -10.13 -16.69 14.46
CA GLY A 474 -9.83 -18.11 14.31
C GLY A 474 -11.08 -18.98 14.39
N ILE A 475 -10.88 -20.29 14.37
CA ILE A 475 -11.92 -21.30 14.59
C ILE A 475 -11.47 -22.18 15.76
N GLU A 476 -12.40 -22.47 16.68
CA GLU A 476 -12.15 -23.39 17.78
C GLU A 476 -13.34 -24.35 17.96
N LYS A 477 -13.09 -25.51 18.56
CA LYS A 477 -14.09 -26.50 18.87
C LYS A 477 -14.98 -26.04 20.02
N ILE A 478 -16.28 -26.24 19.90
CA ILE A 478 -17.22 -26.02 21.01
C ILE A 478 -17.13 -27.20 21.98
N GLU A 479 -16.64 -26.92 23.16
CA GLU A 479 -16.45 -27.92 24.19
C GLU A 479 -17.58 -27.91 25.21
N ASN A 480 -18.08 -29.11 25.55
CA ASN A 480 -19.02 -29.37 26.65
C ASN A 480 -20.21 -28.38 26.73
N PRO A 481 -20.96 -28.15 25.63
CA PRO A 481 -22.17 -27.37 25.69
C PRO A 481 -23.19 -28.08 26.59
N ARG A 482 -23.69 -27.37 27.62
CA ARG A 482 -24.57 -27.94 28.63
C ARG A 482 -25.52 -26.92 29.21
N ILE A 483 -26.61 -27.37 29.80
CA ILE A 483 -27.49 -26.54 30.62
C ILE A 483 -26.81 -26.34 31.98
N THR A 484 -26.57 -25.11 32.37
CA THR A 484 -25.90 -24.74 33.61
C THR A 484 -26.87 -24.22 34.68
N LYS A 485 -27.96 -23.58 34.24
CA LYS A 485 -29.01 -23.03 35.13
C LYS A 485 -30.38 -23.17 34.47
N GLU A 486 -31.38 -23.44 35.28
CA GLU A 486 -32.79 -23.37 34.93
C GLU A 486 -33.43 -22.19 35.69
N ASN A 487 -34.37 -21.47 35.05
CA ASN A 487 -35.11 -20.35 35.65
C ASN A 487 -34.22 -19.20 36.20
N SER A 488 -33.18 -18.83 35.45
CA SER A 488 -32.30 -17.71 35.81
C SER A 488 -32.85 -16.39 35.29
N GLU A 489 -32.52 -15.32 36.03
CA GLU A 489 -32.70 -13.97 35.54
C GLU A 489 -31.86 -13.75 34.28
N VAL A 490 -32.45 -13.15 33.23
CA VAL A 490 -31.80 -12.86 31.96
C VAL A 490 -32.10 -11.41 31.54
N ILE A 491 -31.20 -10.83 30.80
CA ILE A 491 -31.39 -9.54 30.13
C ILE A 491 -31.40 -9.74 28.62
N LYS A 492 -32.18 -8.93 27.95
CA LYS A 492 -32.25 -8.88 26.50
C LYS A 492 -31.45 -7.67 26.01
N ILE A 493 -30.46 -7.92 25.18
CA ILE A 493 -29.68 -6.91 24.47
C ILE A 493 -30.20 -6.84 23.04
N ILE A 494 -30.60 -5.67 22.59
CA ILE A 494 -31.05 -5.40 21.23
C ILE A 494 -29.93 -4.61 20.55
N LEU A 495 -29.42 -5.14 19.44
CA LEU A 495 -28.38 -4.51 18.63
C LEU A 495 -28.99 -3.51 17.66
N ASP A 496 -28.15 -2.66 17.05
CA ASP A 496 -28.54 -1.66 16.04
C ASP A 496 -29.07 -2.25 14.72
N ASN A 497 -28.88 -3.54 14.50
CA ASN A 497 -29.43 -4.35 13.39
C ASN A 497 -30.69 -5.13 13.76
N ASP A 498 -31.35 -4.81 14.88
CA ASP A 498 -32.51 -5.46 15.44
C ASP A 498 -32.30 -6.94 15.86
N GLU A 499 -31.06 -7.43 15.88
CA GLU A 499 -30.75 -8.75 16.44
C GLU A 499 -30.83 -8.72 17.98
N GLU A 500 -31.41 -9.79 18.55
CA GLU A 500 -31.60 -9.94 19.97
C GLU A 500 -30.67 -10.99 20.57
N ILE A 501 -29.98 -10.64 21.64
CA ILE A 501 -29.15 -11.56 22.42
C ILE A 501 -29.71 -11.63 23.85
N ILE A 502 -30.01 -12.85 24.31
CA ILE A 502 -30.54 -13.06 25.66
C ILE A 502 -29.49 -13.82 26.46
N CYS A 503 -29.05 -13.24 27.57
CA CYS A 503 -28.02 -13.80 28.43
C CYS A 503 -28.23 -13.42 29.89
N THR A 504 -27.47 -14.02 30.80
CA THR A 504 -27.44 -13.61 32.21
C THR A 504 -26.76 -12.23 32.36
N PRO A 505 -27.11 -11.45 33.43
CA PRO A 505 -26.55 -10.11 33.61
C PRO A 505 -25.02 -10.03 33.72
N ASP A 506 -24.40 -11.07 34.22
CA ASP A 506 -22.96 -11.25 34.44
C ASP A 506 -22.19 -11.75 33.18
N HIS A 507 -22.89 -12.00 32.08
CA HIS A 507 -22.24 -12.45 30.85
C HIS A 507 -21.36 -11.35 30.26
N LYS A 508 -20.09 -11.70 29.93
CA LYS A 508 -19.09 -10.74 29.42
C LYS A 508 -19.05 -10.74 27.90
N PHE A 509 -19.33 -9.58 27.33
CA PHE A 509 -19.21 -9.31 25.90
C PHE A 509 -17.88 -8.66 25.58
N MET A 510 -17.22 -9.14 24.51
CA MET A 510 -16.05 -8.46 23.94
C MET A 510 -16.51 -7.21 23.18
N LEU A 511 -15.95 -6.06 23.53
CA LEU A 511 -16.14 -4.81 22.80
C LEU A 511 -15.19 -4.73 21.61
N ARG A 512 -15.48 -3.80 20.71
CA ARG A 512 -14.70 -3.61 19.48
C ARG A 512 -13.23 -3.22 19.73
N ASP A 513 -12.92 -2.65 20.87
CA ASP A 513 -11.54 -2.32 21.30
C ASP A 513 -10.79 -3.51 21.92
N GLY A 514 -11.45 -4.69 22.03
CA GLY A 514 -10.90 -5.90 22.63
C GLY A 514 -11.06 -6.00 24.14
N SER A 515 -11.65 -5.01 24.79
CA SER A 515 -12.00 -5.09 26.21
C SER A 515 -13.27 -5.92 26.43
N TYR A 516 -13.54 -6.32 27.68
CA TYR A 516 -14.74 -7.07 28.04
C TYR A 516 -15.61 -6.27 29.00
N LYS A 517 -16.93 -6.29 28.79
CA LYS A 517 -17.91 -5.63 29.64
C LYS A 517 -19.07 -6.58 29.96
N GLU A 518 -19.55 -6.55 31.20
CA GLU A 518 -20.70 -7.39 31.59
C GLU A 518 -21.99 -6.89 30.92
N ALA A 519 -22.88 -7.81 30.61
CA ALA A 519 -24.13 -7.51 29.91
C ALA A 519 -24.98 -6.44 30.61
N LYS A 520 -25.05 -6.45 31.95
CA LYS A 520 -25.76 -5.45 32.76
C LYS A 520 -25.19 -4.04 32.67
N ASP A 521 -23.90 -3.92 32.32
CA ASP A 521 -23.17 -2.64 32.27
C ASP A 521 -23.09 -2.07 30.85
N LEU A 522 -23.60 -2.78 29.83
CA LEU A 522 -23.61 -2.32 28.45
C LEU A 522 -24.53 -1.10 28.30
N THR A 523 -24.08 -0.13 27.52
CA THR A 523 -24.79 1.11 27.20
C THR A 523 -24.92 1.28 25.69
N LYS A 524 -25.72 2.23 25.24
CA LYS A 524 -25.90 2.58 23.81
C LYS A 524 -24.61 3.02 23.11
N ASN A 525 -23.58 3.39 23.87
CA ASN A 525 -22.29 3.84 23.32
C ASN A 525 -21.27 2.70 23.20
N ASP A 526 -21.60 1.49 23.68
CA ASP A 526 -20.71 0.35 23.62
C ASP A 526 -20.89 -0.36 22.28
N SER A 527 -19.79 -0.62 21.58
CA SER A 527 -19.78 -1.35 20.32
C SER A 527 -19.24 -2.75 20.56
N LEU A 528 -20.08 -3.77 20.33
CA LEU A 528 -19.66 -5.16 20.44
C LEU A 528 -18.73 -5.56 19.29
N MET A 529 -17.88 -6.55 19.52
CA MET A 529 -16.99 -7.11 18.50
C MET A 529 -17.83 -7.77 17.40
N PRO A 530 -17.81 -7.26 16.14
CA PRO A 530 -18.66 -7.79 15.09
C PRO A 530 -18.03 -9.00 14.39
N LEU A 531 -18.89 -9.88 13.87
CA LEU A 531 -18.51 -10.96 12.97
C LEU A 531 -18.99 -10.64 11.55
N TYR A 532 -18.10 -10.11 10.69
CA TYR A 532 -18.42 -9.82 9.31
C TYR A 532 -18.10 -10.99 8.39
N LYS A 533 -19.09 -11.42 7.62
CA LYS A 533 -18.98 -12.50 6.64
C LYS A 533 -19.45 -12.05 5.26
N LYS A 534 -18.84 -12.61 4.21
CA LYS A 534 -19.30 -12.44 2.82
C LYS A 534 -18.96 -13.66 1.99
N ILE A 535 -19.62 -13.80 0.85
CA ILE A 535 -19.28 -14.79 -0.18
C ILE A 535 -18.32 -14.15 -1.18
N SER A 536 -17.26 -14.88 -1.53
CA SER A 536 -16.26 -14.41 -2.49
C SER A 536 -16.84 -14.25 -3.89
N LYS A 537 -16.49 -13.16 -4.57
CA LYS A 537 -16.76 -12.91 -5.98
C LYS A 537 -15.43 -12.68 -6.68
N ILE A 538 -15.31 -13.18 -7.92
CA ILE A 538 -14.09 -12.98 -8.73
C ILE A 538 -13.91 -11.48 -8.98
N GLY A 539 -12.70 -10.99 -8.70
CA GLY A 539 -12.32 -9.59 -8.91
C GLY A 539 -11.09 -9.19 -8.10
N GLY A 540 -10.28 -8.31 -8.62
CA GLY A 540 -9.03 -7.90 -7.99
C GLY A 540 -8.09 -9.07 -7.74
N ARG A 541 -7.76 -9.36 -6.46
CA ARG A 541 -6.90 -10.49 -6.07
C ARG A 541 -7.67 -11.79 -5.78
N ILE A 542 -9.01 -11.77 -5.87
CA ILE A 542 -9.86 -12.94 -5.61
C ILE A 542 -10.04 -13.72 -6.91
N THR A 543 -9.52 -14.94 -6.95
CA THR A 543 -9.55 -15.83 -8.14
C THR A 543 -10.59 -16.94 -8.03
N ILE A 544 -11.23 -17.11 -6.88
CA ILE A 544 -12.23 -18.17 -6.61
C ILE A 544 -13.54 -17.56 -6.13
N GLU A 545 -14.66 -18.10 -6.59
CA GLU A 545 -16.01 -17.61 -6.29
C GLU A 545 -16.82 -18.62 -5.48
N GLY A 546 -17.73 -18.09 -4.64
CA GLY A 546 -18.68 -18.89 -3.89
C GLY A 546 -18.14 -19.44 -2.57
N TYR A 547 -16.99 -18.99 -2.10
CA TYR A 547 -16.41 -19.37 -0.82
C TYR A 547 -16.74 -18.33 0.25
N GLU A 548 -16.98 -18.78 1.49
CA GLU A 548 -17.15 -17.85 2.61
C GLU A 548 -15.82 -17.18 2.96
N MET A 549 -15.89 -15.88 3.20
CA MET A 549 -14.80 -15.05 3.71
C MET A 549 -15.24 -14.35 4.98
N ILE A 550 -14.34 -14.23 5.93
CA ILE A 550 -14.53 -13.53 7.19
C ILE A 550 -13.55 -12.36 7.30
N PHE A 551 -13.98 -11.28 7.93
CA PHE A 551 -13.14 -10.10 8.11
C PHE A 551 -12.38 -10.18 9.42
N ASP A 552 -11.05 -10.12 9.35
CA ASP A 552 -10.19 -10.03 10.51
C ASP A 552 -9.95 -8.56 10.87
N SER A 553 -10.53 -8.14 11.98
CA SER A 553 -10.48 -6.76 12.45
C SER A 553 -9.07 -6.29 12.81
N LEU A 554 -8.17 -7.19 13.22
CA LEU A 554 -6.80 -6.84 13.58
C LEU A 554 -5.94 -6.57 12.35
N THR A 555 -6.00 -7.45 11.35
CA THR A 555 -5.20 -7.32 10.12
C THR A 555 -5.89 -6.49 9.03
N GLN A 556 -7.15 -6.09 9.24
CA GLN A 556 -8.00 -5.36 8.27
C GLN A 556 -8.13 -6.09 6.93
N LYS A 557 -8.16 -7.43 6.96
CA LYS A 557 -8.20 -8.28 5.76
C LYS A 557 -9.37 -9.23 5.77
N TRP A 558 -9.87 -9.55 4.56
CA TRP A 558 -10.78 -10.63 4.33
C TRP A 558 -10.01 -11.94 4.15
N ILE A 559 -10.31 -12.93 4.97
CA ILE A 559 -9.68 -14.25 4.99
C ILE A 559 -10.72 -15.29 4.55
N PHE A 560 -10.33 -16.24 3.72
CA PHE A 560 -11.19 -17.37 3.40
C PHE A 560 -11.38 -18.26 4.63
N THR A 561 -12.62 -18.62 4.97
CA THR A 561 -12.94 -19.36 6.19
C THR A 561 -12.27 -20.75 6.24
N HIS A 562 -12.18 -21.44 5.09
CA HIS A 562 -11.46 -22.72 5.02
C HIS A 562 -9.95 -22.62 5.33
N MET A 563 -9.35 -21.43 5.23
CA MET A 563 -7.96 -21.21 5.64
C MET A 563 -7.82 -21.19 7.17
N LEU A 564 -8.83 -20.69 7.88
CA LEU A 564 -8.87 -20.73 9.34
C LEU A 564 -9.02 -22.17 9.84
N SER A 565 -9.83 -22.99 9.16
CA SER A 565 -9.97 -24.42 9.46
C SER A 565 -8.69 -25.19 9.17
N ASP A 566 -7.99 -24.86 8.09
CA ASP A 566 -6.66 -25.39 7.78
C ASP A 566 -5.63 -25.04 8.87
N GLU A 567 -5.64 -23.79 9.34
CA GLU A 567 -4.78 -23.34 10.44
C GLU A 567 -5.07 -24.08 11.75
N TYR A 568 -6.36 -24.25 12.08
CA TYR A 568 -6.79 -25.06 13.22
C TYR A 568 -6.26 -26.51 13.12
N ASN A 569 -6.41 -27.15 11.96
CA ASN A 569 -5.98 -28.52 11.75
C ASN A 569 -4.46 -28.68 11.85
N LEU A 570 -3.69 -27.74 11.31
CA LEU A 570 -2.23 -27.71 11.44
C LEU A 570 -1.79 -27.52 12.90
N LYS A 571 -2.43 -26.60 13.62
CA LYS A 571 -2.16 -26.31 15.03
C LYS A 571 -2.39 -27.54 15.91
N ASN A 572 -3.44 -28.31 15.61
CA ASN A 572 -3.83 -29.50 16.37
C ASN A 572 -3.24 -30.82 15.84
N GLY A 573 -2.35 -30.76 14.84
CA GLY A 573 -1.65 -31.92 14.31
C GLY A 573 -2.56 -32.93 13.57
N ILE A 574 -3.72 -32.47 13.07
CA ILE A 574 -4.65 -33.33 12.31
C ILE A 574 -4.02 -33.73 10.99
N TYR A 575 -3.26 -32.83 10.40
CA TYR A 575 -2.40 -33.08 9.25
C TYR A 575 -1.19 -32.12 9.24
N SER A 576 -0.20 -32.37 8.36
CA SER A 576 0.99 -31.53 8.19
C SER A 576 0.97 -30.77 6.85
N LYS A 577 1.85 -29.76 6.73
CA LYS A 577 2.04 -29.02 5.47
C LYS A 577 2.60 -29.88 4.34
N GLU A 578 3.26 -30.95 4.67
CA GLU A 578 3.89 -31.90 3.72
C GLU A 578 2.85 -32.70 2.91
N GLN A 579 1.63 -32.87 3.45
CA GLN A 579 0.53 -33.57 2.77
C GLN A 579 -0.04 -32.82 1.56
N GLY A 580 0.37 -31.59 1.32
CA GLY A 580 0.02 -30.85 0.13
C GLY A 580 -0.37 -29.38 0.39
N ASN A 581 -0.52 -28.63 -0.70
CA ASN A 581 -0.82 -27.20 -0.65
C ASN A 581 -2.28 -26.86 -0.98
N HIS A 582 -3.05 -27.82 -1.51
CA HIS A 582 -4.45 -27.63 -1.88
C HIS A 582 -5.36 -28.02 -0.70
N LYS A 583 -6.23 -27.09 -0.28
CA LYS A 583 -7.25 -27.31 0.72
C LYS A 583 -8.54 -27.72 0.02
N HIS A 584 -9.07 -28.87 0.37
CA HIS A 584 -10.25 -29.43 -0.27
C HIS A 584 -11.38 -29.68 0.75
N HIS A 585 -12.61 -29.36 0.37
CA HIS A 585 -13.81 -29.69 1.14
C HIS A 585 -14.24 -31.13 0.81
N ILE A 586 -14.17 -32.03 1.78
CA ILE A 586 -14.45 -33.47 1.60
C ILE A 586 -15.85 -33.69 1.02
N ASP A 587 -16.84 -32.93 1.45
CA ASP A 587 -18.23 -32.99 0.98
C ASP A 587 -18.50 -32.17 -0.28
N PHE A 588 -17.47 -31.52 -0.85
CA PHE A 588 -17.57 -30.57 -1.97
C PHE A 588 -18.46 -29.33 -1.72
N ASN A 589 -18.90 -29.10 -0.49
CA ASN A 589 -19.67 -27.92 -0.11
C ASN A 589 -18.72 -26.78 0.32
N LYS A 590 -18.58 -25.77 -0.51
CA LYS A 590 -17.70 -24.62 -0.30
C LYS A 590 -18.04 -23.79 0.95
N LEU A 591 -19.23 -23.97 1.52
CA LEU A 591 -19.68 -23.23 2.71
C LEU A 591 -19.51 -24.05 4.00
N ASN A 592 -19.27 -25.35 3.90
CA ASN A 592 -18.98 -26.19 5.05
C ASN A 592 -17.50 -26.14 5.39
N ASN A 593 -17.12 -25.12 6.14
CA ASN A 593 -15.74 -24.91 6.58
C ASN A 593 -15.44 -25.56 7.95
N ASN A 594 -16.19 -26.60 8.35
CA ASN A 594 -15.85 -27.39 9.52
C ASN A 594 -14.42 -27.94 9.37
N PRO A 595 -13.53 -27.81 10.35
CA PRO A 595 -12.17 -28.36 10.31
C PRO A 595 -12.12 -29.83 9.90
N LEU A 596 -13.06 -30.65 10.34
CA LEU A 596 -13.16 -32.07 9.99
C LEU A 596 -13.54 -32.31 8.52
N ASN A 597 -14.05 -31.29 7.83
CA ASN A 597 -14.40 -31.33 6.41
C ASN A 597 -13.29 -30.79 5.49
N ILE A 598 -12.17 -30.31 6.06
CA ILE A 598 -11.06 -29.76 5.28
C ILE A 598 -9.87 -30.71 5.32
N ILE A 599 -9.35 -31.08 4.15
CA ILE A 599 -8.13 -31.86 4.01
C ILE A 599 -7.10 -31.16 3.12
N ARG A 600 -5.82 -31.49 3.30
CA ARG A 600 -4.74 -31.09 2.42
C ARG A 600 -4.44 -32.18 1.41
N LEU A 601 -4.25 -31.80 0.16
CA LEU A 601 -3.95 -32.69 -0.96
C LEU A 601 -2.81 -32.11 -1.80
N SER A 602 -2.06 -32.98 -2.47
CA SER A 602 -1.20 -32.59 -3.59
C SER A 602 -2.04 -32.05 -4.75
N LYS A 603 -1.42 -31.39 -5.71
CA LYS A 603 -2.12 -30.87 -6.89
C LYS A 603 -2.75 -32.02 -7.71
N GLU A 604 -2.03 -33.11 -7.83
CA GLU A 604 -2.43 -34.29 -8.57
C GLU A 604 -3.64 -34.97 -7.92
N GLU A 605 -3.59 -35.23 -6.61
CA GLU A 605 -4.69 -35.82 -5.86
C GLU A 605 -5.95 -34.96 -5.90
N HIS A 606 -5.79 -33.64 -5.73
CA HIS A 606 -6.90 -32.70 -5.80
C HIS A 606 -7.59 -32.71 -7.17
N LEU A 607 -6.80 -32.78 -8.25
CA LEU A 607 -7.33 -32.87 -9.61
C LEU A 607 -8.07 -34.19 -9.87
N ILE A 608 -7.50 -35.32 -9.44
CA ILE A 608 -8.11 -36.64 -9.57
C ILE A 608 -9.48 -36.65 -8.86
N LEU A 609 -9.53 -36.18 -7.62
CA LEU A 609 -10.73 -36.17 -6.79
C LEU A 609 -11.86 -35.31 -7.40
N HIS A 610 -11.50 -34.15 -7.96
CA HIS A 610 -12.46 -33.30 -8.68
C HIS A 610 -12.92 -33.96 -9.99
N THR A 611 -12.04 -34.64 -10.72
CA THR A 611 -12.40 -35.35 -11.97
C THR A 611 -13.35 -36.51 -11.69
N GLU A 612 -13.10 -37.28 -10.65
CA GLU A 612 -13.99 -38.36 -10.23
C GLU A 612 -15.37 -37.84 -9.79
N ASN A 613 -15.41 -36.76 -9.00
CA ASN A 613 -16.67 -36.15 -8.60
C ASN A 613 -17.45 -35.58 -9.78
N LEU A 614 -16.74 -34.95 -10.73
CA LEU A 614 -17.34 -34.44 -11.97
C LEU A 614 -17.99 -35.59 -12.77
N SER A 615 -17.32 -36.73 -12.90
CA SER A 615 -17.87 -37.89 -13.61
C SER A 615 -19.14 -38.44 -12.94
N LYS A 616 -19.18 -38.49 -11.61
CA LYS A 616 -20.35 -38.90 -10.83
C LYS A 616 -21.52 -37.89 -10.95
N THR A 617 -21.23 -36.59 -10.97
CA THR A 617 -22.26 -35.56 -11.06
C THR A 617 -22.82 -35.39 -12.46
N LEU A 618 -22.02 -35.54 -13.53
CA LEU A 618 -22.47 -35.48 -14.93
C LEU A 618 -23.47 -36.59 -15.29
N HIS A 619 -23.47 -37.70 -14.53
CA HIS A 619 -24.41 -38.81 -14.75
C HIS A 619 -25.74 -38.65 -14.01
N ARG A 620 -25.92 -37.66 -13.15
CA ARG A 620 -27.17 -37.37 -12.47
C ARG A 620 -28.25 -36.88 -13.47
N GLY A 621 -29.49 -37.35 -13.26
CA GLY A 621 -30.62 -37.05 -14.16
C GLY A 621 -30.92 -35.55 -14.28
N ASP A 622 -30.88 -34.82 -13.14
CA ASP A 622 -31.11 -33.38 -13.08
C ASP A 622 -30.04 -32.57 -13.84
N ILE A 623 -28.78 -32.99 -13.81
CA ILE A 623 -27.68 -32.34 -14.55
C ILE A 623 -27.78 -32.63 -16.06
N LYS A 624 -28.13 -33.87 -16.42
CA LYS A 624 -28.38 -34.22 -17.85
C LYS A 624 -29.55 -33.43 -18.43
N GLN A 625 -30.58 -33.19 -17.64
CA GLN A 625 -31.73 -32.38 -18.05
C GLN A 625 -31.34 -30.90 -18.22
N LYS A 626 -30.63 -30.30 -17.26
CA LYS A 626 -30.13 -28.92 -17.37
C LYS A 626 -29.16 -28.73 -18.54
N ALA A 627 -28.29 -29.70 -18.81
CA ALA A 627 -27.41 -29.68 -19.97
C ALA A 627 -28.20 -29.72 -21.29
N ARG A 628 -29.25 -30.54 -21.39
CA ARG A 628 -30.15 -30.59 -22.57
C ARG A 628 -30.87 -29.25 -22.76
N GLU A 629 -31.38 -28.66 -21.69
CA GLU A 629 -32.06 -27.35 -21.73
C GLU A 629 -31.09 -26.23 -22.13
N ALA A 630 -29.87 -26.23 -21.60
CA ALA A 630 -28.83 -25.27 -21.99
C ALA A 630 -28.44 -25.41 -23.49
N HIS A 631 -28.30 -26.64 -23.99
CA HIS A 631 -28.02 -26.89 -25.40
C HIS A 631 -29.17 -26.49 -26.36
N GLN A 632 -30.38 -26.33 -25.85
CA GLN A 632 -31.53 -25.83 -26.60
C GLN A 632 -31.61 -24.30 -26.64
N ASN A 633 -30.92 -23.62 -25.71
CA ASN A 633 -30.92 -22.15 -25.63
C ASN A 633 -30.12 -21.53 -26.78
N ALA A 634 -30.74 -20.56 -27.47
CA ALA A 634 -30.14 -19.88 -28.63
C ALA A 634 -28.83 -19.15 -28.30
N GLU A 635 -28.74 -18.55 -27.12
CA GLU A 635 -27.59 -17.81 -26.62
C GLU A 635 -26.36 -18.72 -26.35
N TYR A 636 -26.60 -19.96 -25.90
CA TYR A 636 -25.57 -20.98 -25.72
C TYR A 636 -25.03 -21.51 -27.04
N LYS A 637 -25.90 -21.63 -28.05
CA LYS A 637 -25.53 -22.03 -29.41
C LYS A 637 -24.68 -21.01 -30.15
N GLU A 638 -24.86 -19.73 -29.87
CA GLU A 638 -24.03 -18.64 -30.38
C GLU A 638 -22.63 -18.61 -29.73
N LYS A 639 -22.53 -18.84 -28.42
CA LYS A 639 -21.24 -18.89 -27.71
C LYS A 639 -20.34 -20.06 -28.09
N ILE A 640 -20.90 -21.15 -28.58
CA ILE A 640 -20.11 -22.31 -29.06
C ILE A 640 -19.61 -22.11 -30.53
N LYS A 641 -20.18 -21.16 -31.27
CA LYS A 641 -19.77 -20.86 -32.66
C LYS A 641 -18.65 -19.80 -32.74
N GLN A 642 -18.30 -19.15 -31.65
CA GLN A 642 -17.12 -18.29 -31.45
C GLN A 642 -15.96 -19.08 -30.81
#